data_876cf4998fa45d61e670929989342fa3
#
_entry.id   876cf4998fa45d61e670929989342fa3
#
_cell.length_a   1.000
_cell.length_b   1.000
_cell.length_c   1.000
_cell.angle_alpha   90.00
_cell.angle_beta   90.00
_cell.angle_gamma   90.00
#
_symmetry.space_group_name_H-M   'P 1'
#
loop_
_entity.id
_entity.type
_entity.pdbx_description
1 polymer ?
#
loop_
_entity_poly.entity_id
_entity_poly.type
_entity_poly.pdbx_seq_one_letter_code
_entity_poly.pdbx_strand_id
1 'polypeptide(L)'
;MKKLILLSILAISAIGCGPRYETVKGDPLGAKICTLDNGLKIYMSVNKDEPRIQTYIAVHAGGKDDPADNTGLAHYLEHMMFKGTEQFGTQDYEAEKPLLAQIDSLYDVYRTLTDQADRDALYHQIDSVSLEASKIAIPNEYDKLMSIIGSEGSNAFTSNDVTCYVEEIPSNQVENWARIQADRFMNCVFRGFHTELEAVYEEKNMGLTDDGEKAIDALDSMLFVHHPYGTQTVIGTQDHLKNPSLRAIRHQKDTYYVPNNVAICLSGDFDPDEMVKTIKKYFGEWKPNPELPERSIAPEDPIVEPKVKDVYGYDAEFVMLGWRTPGESFPESEISEIAGEILFNGKAGLVDRNLLQSQAILGGGFFNYNRSDWGLLLAEGMPKEGQSLQNVLDLLLGEVDKLRKGEFSEELLEAVKANYKLSAMEGLTSNRYRTTLFMNSFINGTSWKWEAGKLDRMSKVSKEDVVAWANKYLPEDGYAVVFKHLGEDKSIKKIDAPKITPIYTNRDKQSAFLAEIAAAEPAPIEPVFVDYEKDMTVADFDCLRLLYKKNERNDIASLAFRYDRGSDNDPVLSIAADYFSYLGSDKYSAEDFAMTLYGLACSATPRVGGNTTAISLTGLSENLPAALEALEYQLRNVQPDEDILSELKADILRSREDSKKNQRACSSALQNYLTYGPEYIKAGTLTNAAVSALESEDVLESLEELLEKQHTILYYGPASLNEVKDMLSKYHPTEDLEPLEKTHPVKRLTPSTKVYVTHYDSRQFNYVQYSDRGEGFSLEEAPYIELFNEYYGGGMNAIVFQEMRESRALAYGAGAWLSEPAFKADTYSFRAFIASQNDKLRKAVEGFEEIIETLPEAPENLEIAKAAILGKLRTQRVIGEQVLYSYLQAQELGLTEPREKLLFEKVGNLTMDDLKATHAKWIAGRTYNYSILCDTKDIDMAYLKTLGPVQIVPLTEIFGF
;
A
#
# COMPACT_ATOMS: atom_id res chain seq x y z
N MET A 1 -2.62 55.09 -48.46
CA MET A 1 -2.39 53.62 -48.30
C MET A 1 -1.60 53.21 -47.04
N LYS A 2 -1.31 54.10 -46.09
CA LYS A 2 -0.62 53.73 -44.80
C LYS A 2 -1.56 53.69 -43.59
N LYS A 3 -2.85 53.96 -43.73
CA LYS A 3 -3.85 53.94 -42.65
C LYS A 3 -4.79 52.72 -42.70
N LEU A 4 -4.71 51.85 -43.73
CA LEU A 4 -5.52 50.64 -43.83
C LEU A 4 -4.78 49.38 -43.35
N ILE A 5 -3.45 49.45 -43.10
CA ILE A 5 -2.68 48.29 -42.63
C ILE A 5 -2.63 48.22 -41.08
N LEU A 6 -2.99 49.32 -40.36
CA LEU A 6 -3.01 49.31 -38.88
C LEU A 6 -4.33 48.80 -38.30
N LEU A 7 -5.40 48.66 -39.09
CA LEU A 7 -6.70 48.09 -38.60
C LEU A 7 -6.81 46.57 -38.84
N SER A 8 -5.93 45.97 -39.64
CA SER A 8 -5.92 44.53 -39.88
C SER A 8 -5.03 43.73 -38.91
N ILE A 9 -4.26 44.42 -38.04
CA ILE A 9 -3.46 43.77 -37.02
C ILE A 9 -4.16 43.74 -35.64
N LEU A 10 -5.23 44.55 -35.45
CA LEU A 10 -6.02 44.52 -34.21
C LEU A 10 -7.24 43.56 -34.26
N ALA A 11 -7.45 42.87 -35.38
CA ALA A 11 -8.61 41.94 -35.53
C ALA A 11 -8.21 40.45 -35.46
N ILE A 12 -6.96 40.12 -35.15
CA ILE A 12 -6.50 38.72 -35.03
C ILE A 12 -6.20 38.32 -33.55
N SER A 13 -6.41 39.21 -32.59
CA SER A 13 -6.19 38.91 -31.14
C SER A 13 -7.48 38.60 -30.38
N ALA A 14 -8.55 38.20 -31.04
CA ALA A 14 -9.82 37.84 -30.39
C ALA A 14 -10.36 36.44 -30.77
N ILE A 15 -9.48 35.53 -31.20
CA ILE A 15 -9.85 34.14 -31.42
C ILE A 15 -8.86 33.28 -30.65
N GLY A 16 -9.22 32.91 -29.42
CA GLY A 16 -8.48 31.97 -28.59
C GLY A 16 -8.63 32.24 -27.11
N CYS A 17 -9.88 32.27 -26.60
CA CYS A 17 -10.13 32.42 -25.15
C CYS A 17 -10.27 31.06 -24.44
N GLY A 18 -9.51 30.07 -24.90
CA GLY A 18 -9.35 28.79 -24.18
C GLY A 18 -8.09 28.75 -23.33
N PRO A 19 -7.98 27.83 -22.39
CA PRO A 19 -6.75 27.57 -21.62
C PRO A 19 -5.55 27.36 -22.54
N ARG A 20 -4.40 27.87 -22.16
CA ARG A 20 -3.15 27.56 -22.88
C ARG A 20 -2.55 26.32 -22.26
N TYR A 21 -2.33 25.28 -23.08
CA TYR A 21 -1.72 24.05 -22.64
C TYR A 21 -0.27 23.93 -23.10
N GLU A 22 0.59 23.50 -22.18
CA GLU A 22 1.85 22.86 -22.51
C GLU A 22 1.54 21.41 -22.90
N THR A 23 2.05 20.96 -24.06
CA THR A 23 1.89 19.61 -24.58
C THR A 23 3.18 19.13 -25.24
N VAL A 24 3.42 17.82 -25.24
CA VAL A 24 4.58 17.19 -25.86
C VAL A 24 4.12 16.30 -27.01
N LYS A 25 4.71 16.49 -28.19
CA LYS A 25 4.38 15.67 -29.35
C LYS A 25 4.87 14.23 -29.15
N GLY A 26 4.00 13.27 -29.29
CA GLY A 26 4.33 11.84 -29.14
C GLY A 26 4.33 11.36 -27.69
N ASP A 27 3.88 12.20 -26.76
CA ASP A 27 3.66 11.83 -25.37
C ASP A 27 2.57 10.74 -25.27
N PRO A 28 2.85 9.56 -24.72
CA PRO A 28 1.88 8.47 -24.61
C PRO A 28 0.74 8.81 -23.65
N LEU A 29 0.93 9.73 -22.71
CA LEU A 29 -0.10 10.19 -21.78
C LEU A 29 -1.03 11.24 -22.41
N GLY A 30 -0.63 11.85 -23.51
CA GLY A 30 -1.35 12.99 -24.10
C GLY A 30 -1.51 14.14 -23.09
N ALA A 31 -0.51 14.36 -22.25
CA ALA A 31 -0.59 15.31 -21.14
C ALA A 31 -0.91 16.73 -21.60
N LYS A 32 -1.79 17.39 -20.86
CA LYS A 32 -2.10 18.81 -20.98
C LYS A 32 -1.79 19.51 -19.66
N ILE A 33 -0.86 20.46 -19.67
CA ILE A 33 -0.47 21.20 -18.47
C ILE A 33 -0.91 22.66 -18.61
N CYS A 34 -1.59 23.17 -17.60
CA CYS A 34 -2.06 24.55 -17.53
C CYS A 34 -1.59 25.19 -16.22
N THR A 35 -1.19 26.45 -16.28
CA THR A 35 -0.89 27.25 -15.08
C THR A 35 -1.91 28.39 -14.99
N LEU A 36 -2.60 28.50 -13.87
CA LEU A 36 -3.56 29.58 -13.59
C LEU A 36 -2.82 30.89 -13.27
N ASP A 37 -3.56 32.02 -13.33
CA ASP A 37 -3.02 33.35 -13.08
C ASP A 37 -2.41 33.54 -11.68
N ASN A 38 -2.85 32.72 -10.69
CA ASN A 38 -2.33 32.69 -9.32
C ASN A 38 -1.14 31.72 -9.12
N GLY A 39 -0.68 31.07 -10.19
CA GLY A 39 0.46 30.17 -10.15
C GLY A 39 0.13 28.69 -9.96
N LEU A 40 -1.12 28.32 -9.69
CA LEU A 40 -1.55 26.93 -9.54
C LEU A 40 -1.35 26.15 -10.85
N LYS A 41 -0.59 25.06 -10.79
CA LYS A 41 -0.36 24.17 -11.94
C LYS A 41 -1.40 23.06 -11.97
N ILE A 42 -1.87 22.71 -13.16
CA ILE A 42 -2.83 21.63 -13.39
C ILE A 42 -2.25 20.69 -14.44
N TYR A 43 -2.00 19.45 -14.06
CA TYR A 43 -1.53 18.39 -14.94
C TYR A 43 -2.70 17.45 -15.23
N MET A 44 -2.91 17.11 -16.48
CA MET A 44 -4.08 16.35 -16.92
C MET A 44 -3.72 15.28 -17.95
N SER A 45 -4.22 14.05 -17.75
CA SER A 45 -4.20 12.97 -18.74
C SER A 45 -5.59 12.34 -18.80
N VAL A 46 -6.16 12.26 -20.01
CA VAL A 46 -7.49 11.68 -20.20
C VAL A 46 -7.37 10.17 -20.37
N ASN A 47 -8.12 9.43 -19.55
CA ASN A 47 -8.29 7.99 -19.65
C ASN A 47 -9.77 7.65 -19.40
N LYS A 48 -10.42 6.98 -20.37
CA LYS A 48 -11.86 6.70 -20.35
C LYS A 48 -12.22 5.25 -20.04
N ASP A 49 -11.28 4.49 -19.50
CA ASP A 49 -11.51 3.07 -19.19
C ASP A 49 -12.59 2.90 -18.12
N GLU A 50 -12.61 3.83 -17.15
CA GLU A 50 -13.60 3.90 -16.10
C GLU A 50 -14.12 5.33 -15.93
N PRO A 51 -15.38 5.57 -15.56
CA PRO A 51 -15.91 6.91 -15.31
C PRO A 51 -15.45 7.46 -13.95
N ARG A 52 -14.15 7.41 -13.72
CA ARG A 52 -13.48 7.86 -12.48
C ARG A 52 -12.27 8.72 -12.81
N ILE A 53 -11.83 9.49 -11.85
CA ILE A 53 -10.69 10.40 -11.94
C ILE A 53 -9.82 10.23 -10.70
N GLN A 54 -8.58 9.83 -10.90
CA GLN A 54 -7.55 9.91 -9.87
C GLN A 54 -7.11 11.35 -9.73
N THR A 55 -7.11 11.88 -8.51
CA THR A 55 -6.70 13.24 -8.20
C THR A 55 -5.58 13.24 -7.19
N TYR A 56 -4.51 14.00 -7.46
CA TYR A 56 -3.46 14.33 -6.51
C TYR A 56 -3.40 15.84 -6.35
N ILE A 57 -3.46 16.34 -5.11
CA ILE A 57 -3.13 17.73 -4.80
C ILE A 57 -1.79 17.70 -4.07
N ALA A 58 -0.74 18.00 -4.80
CA ALA A 58 0.64 17.91 -4.33
C ALA A 58 1.14 19.28 -3.89
N VAL A 59 1.52 19.40 -2.64
CA VAL A 59 2.19 20.56 -2.05
C VAL A 59 3.68 20.30 -2.09
N HIS A 60 4.46 21.18 -2.71
CA HIS A 60 5.91 21.08 -2.76
C HIS A 60 6.51 21.53 -1.41
N ALA A 61 6.22 20.76 -0.37
CA ALA A 61 6.77 20.89 0.96
C ALA A 61 6.62 19.54 1.69
N GLY A 62 7.67 19.14 2.40
CA GLY A 62 7.71 17.91 3.16
C GLY A 62 8.58 18.05 4.40
N GLY A 63 9.03 16.94 4.98
CA GLY A 63 9.82 16.94 6.20
C GLY A 63 11.12 17.74 6.13
N LYS A 64 11.71 17.91 4.94
CA LYS A 64 12.91 18.74 4.76
C LYS A 64 12.66 20.23 4.96
N ASP A 65 11.42 20.68 4.83
CA ASP A 65 11.03 22.08 4.99
C ASP A 65 10.66 22.43 6.44
N ASP A 66 10.69 21.47 7.36
CA ASP A 66 10.46 21.68 8.78
C ASP A 66 11.61 22.45 9.44
N PRO A 67 11.36 23.32 10.44
CA PRO A 67 12.41 23.87 11.26
C PRO A 67 13.19 22.78 12.02
N ALA A 68 14.51 22.87 12.07
CA ALA A 68 15.36 21.87 12.72
C ALA A 68 15.07 21.70 14.24
N ASP A 69 14.52 22.71 14.89
CA ASP A 69 14.13 22.70 16.30
C ASP A 69 12.66 22.30 16.53
N ASN A 70 11.94 21.93 15.49
CA ASN A 70 10.55 21.52 15.57
C ASN A 70 10.14 20.66 14.34
N THR A 71 10.69 19.45 14.26
CA THR A 71 10.46 18.50 13.16
C THR A 71 9.12 17.79 13.27
N GLY A 72 8.60 17.26 12.17
CA GLY A 72 7.31 16.58 12.09
C GLY A 72 6.12 17.51 11.79
N LEU A 73 6.37 18.78 11.49
CA LEU A 73 5.30 19.76 11.24
C LEU A 73 4.57 19.50 9.93
N ALA A 74 5.29 19.15 8.86
CA ALA A 74 4.68 18.85 7.56
C ALA A 74 3.71 17.66 7.66
N HIS A 75 4.14 16.59 8.32
CA HIS A 75 3.33 15.40 8.55
C HIS A 75 2.15 15.68 9.48
N TYR A 76 2.38 16.40 10.56
CA TYR A 76 1.29 16.75 11.47
C TYR A 76 0.27 17.71 10.82
N LEU A 77 0.72 18.64 9.97
CA LEU A 77 -0.18 19.50 9.18
C LEU A 77 -1.03 18.67 8.22
N GLU A 78 -0.47 17.62 7.61
CA GLU A 78 -1.22 16.68 6.78
C GLU A 78 -2.44 16.17 7.53
N HIS A 79 -2.26 15.62 8.75
CA HIS A 79 -3.34 15.14 9.62
C HIS A 79 -4.35 16.24 9.94
N MET A 80 -3.89 17.46 10.25
CA MET A 80 -4.77 18.56 10.60
C MET A 80 -5.63 19.04 9.42
N MET A 81 -5.21 18.80 8.18
CA MET A 81 -5.99 19.14 6.98
C MET A 81 -7.26 18.28 6.83
N PHE A 82 -7.42 17.18 7.55
CA PHE A 82 -8.63 16.36 7.57
C PHE A 82 -9.66 16.81 8.63
N LYS A 83 -9.33 17.76 9.48
CA LYS A 83 -10.16 18.16 10.63
C LYS A 83 -11.22 19.21 10.28
N GLY A 84 -11.36 19.59 9.01
CA GLY A 84 -12.41 20.47 8.51
C GLY A 84 -12.01 21.93 8.35
N THR A 85 -13.01 22.77 8.09
CA THR A 85 -12.86 24.20 7.74
C THR A 85 -13.78 25.05 8.60
N GLU A 86 -13.93 26.33 8.25
CA GLU A 86 -14.95 27.19 8.84
C GLU A 86 -16.38 26.76 8.44
N GLN A 87 -16.54 25.99 7.33
CA GLN A 87 -17.84 25.59 6.79
C GLN A 87 -18.25 24.15 7.15
N PHE A 88 -17.29 23.26 7.30
CA PHE A 88 -17.54 21.86 7.67
C PHE A 88 -16.61 21.39 8.79
N GLY A 89 -16.94 20.30 9.47
CA GLY A 89 -16.26 19.81 10.66
C GLY A 89 -16.76 20.49 11.94
N THR A 90 -17.84 21.27 11.87
CA THR A 90 -18.40 22.00 12.99
C THR A 90 -19.90 22.21 12.81
N GLN A 91 -20.63 22.28 13.94
CA GLN A 91 -22.05 22.68 13.98
C GLN A 91 -22.22 24.21 13.97
N ASP A 92 -21.26 24.93 14.57
CA ASP A 92 -21.28 26.40 14.70
C ASP A 92 -19.85 26.91 14.91
N TYR A 93 -19.18 27.34 13.85
CA TYR A 93 -17.81 27.84 13.91
C TYR A 93 -17.66 29.10 14.79
N GLU A 94 -18.63 30.00 14.79
CA GLU A 94 -18.56 31.23 15.61
C GLU A 94 -18.61 30.93 17.11
N ALA A 95 -19.34 29.88 17.51
CA ALA A 95 -19.34 29.38 18.89
C ALA A 95 -18.07 28.59 19.24
N GLU A 96 -17.48 27.88 18.28
CA GLU A 96 -16.27 27.06 18.43
C GLU A 96 -14.99 27.91 18.51
N LYS A 97 -14.88 28.92 17.67
CA LYS A 97 -13.70 29.77 17.46
C LYS A 97 -13.03 30.29 18.75
N PRO A 98 -13.77 30.80 19.77
CA PRO A 98 -13.16 31.23 21.02
C PRO A 98 -12.50 30.09 21.81
N LEU A 99 -13.05 28.88 21.76
CA LEU A 99 -12.48 27.71 22.42
C LEU A 99 -11.18 27.27 21.75
N LEU A 100 -11.15 27.26 20.41
CA LEU A 100 -9.94 26.97 19.64
C LEU A 100 -8.83 27.99 19.92
N ALA A 101 -9.16 29.28 19.98
CA ALA A 101 -8.21 30.33 20.35
C ALA A 101 -7.65 30.17 21.78
N GLN A 102 -8.49 29.69 22.72
CA GLN A 102 -8.06 29.37 24.08
C GLN A 102 -7.10 28.18 24.08
N ILE A 103 -7.38 27.12 23.32
CA ILE A 103 -6.50 25.95 23.17
C ILE A 103 -5.13 26.40 22.64
N ASP A 104 -5.12 27.22 21.58
CA ASP A 104 -3.88 27.79 21.04
C ASP A 104 -3.04 28.49 22.10
N SER A 105 -3.67 29.35 22.89
CA SER A 105 -3.01 30.11 23.95
C SER A 105 -2.45 29.22 25.06
N LEU A 106 -3.16 28.14 25.41
CA LEU A 106 -2.71 27.17 26.40
C LEU A 106 -1.51 26.37 25.90
N TYR A 107 -1.48 25.96 24.63
CA TYR A 107 -0.31 25.29 24.05
C TYR A 107 0.92 26.21 23.94
N ASP A 108 0.75 27.51 23.66
CA ASP A 108 1.85 28.48 23.69
C ASP A 108 2.48 28.55 25.09
N VAL A 109 1.68 28.49 26.16
CA VAL A 109 2.18 28.42 27.53
C VAL A 109 2.82 27.06 27.83
N TYR A 110 2.17 25.97 27.42
CA TYR A 110 2.62 24.59 27.66
C TYR A 110 4.06 24.36 27.17
N ARG A 111 4.42 24.92 26.04
CA ARG A 111 5.77 24.83 25.47
C ARG A 111 6.83 25.46 26.32
N THR A 112 6.50 26.43 27.14
CA THR A 112 7.46 27.15 28.00
C THR A 112 7.71 26.46 29.33
N LEU A 113 6.86 25.51 29.72
CA LEU A 113 6.94 24.79 30.96
C LEU A 113 7.95 23.66 30.91
N THR A 114 8.78 23.55 31.93
CA THR A 114 9.78 22.48 32.10
C THR A 114 9.50 21.56 33.26
N ASP A 115 8.72 22.02 34.26
CA ASP A 115 8.29 21.21 35.39
C ASP A 115 7.13 20.30 34.99
N GLN A 116 7.22 18.99 35.28
CA GLN A 116 6.24 18.02 34.83
C GLN A 116 4.87 18.23 35.49
N ALA A 117 4.84 18.59 36.78
CA ALA A 117 3.57 18.81 37.48
C ALA A 117 2.81 20.04 36.94
N ASP A 118 3.55 21.10 36.57
CA ASP A 118 2.97 22.28 35.90
C ASP A 118 2.46 21.94 34.51
N ARG A 119 3.19 21.11 33.74
CA ARG A 119 2.77 20.61 32.44
C ARG A 119 1.49 19.78 32.57
N ASP A 120 1.43 18.84 33.49
CA ASP A 120 0.26 17.98 33.71
C ASP A 120 -0.98 18.81 34.12
N ALA A 121 -0.80 19.81 34.99
CA ALA A 121 -1.88 20.70 35.41
C ALA A 121 -2.42 21.54 34.26
N LEU A 122 -1.53 22.05 33.40
CA LEU A 122 -1.93 22.82 32.20
C LEU A 122 -2.56 21.92 31.12
N TYR A 123 -2.04 20.70 30.93
CA TYR A 123 -2.61 19.73 30.01
C TYR A 123 -4.05 19.36 30.40
N HIS A 124 -4.34 19.23 31.69
CA HIS A 124 -5.70 19.01 32.17
C HIS A 124 -6.64 20.18 31.82
N GLN A 125 -6.14 21.42 31.78
CA GLN A 125 -6.93 22.56 31.28
C GLN A 125 -7.15 22.48 29.76
N ILE A 126 -6.12 22.10 29.00
CA ILE A 126 -6.23 21.86 27.55
C ILE A 126 -7.28 20.78 27.26
N ASP A 127 -7.21 19.64 27.94
CA ASP A 127 -8.18 18.55 27.84
C ASP A 127 -9.62 19.01 28.11
N SER A 128 -9.80 19.80 29.20
CA SER A 128 -11.12 20.32 29.55
C SER A 128 -11.70 21.26 28.50
N VAL A 129 -10.91 22.19 27.94
CA VAL A 129 -11.35 23.13 26.90
C VAL A 129 -11.59 22.37 25.59
N SER A 130 -10.74 21.39 25.26
CA SER A 130 -10.88 20.55 24.08
C SER A 130 -12.15 19.69 24.14
N LEU A 131 -12.52 19.19 25.35
CA LEU A 131 -13.79 18.49 25.55
C LEU A 131 -15.00 19.41 25.30
N GLU A 132 -14.95 20.68 25.75
CA GLU A 132 -16.02 21.64 25.45
C GLU A 132 -16.09 21.95 23.95
N ALA A 133 -14.97 22.13 23.26
CA ALA A 133 -14.92 22.32 21.82
C ALA A 133 -15.50 21.12 21.05
N SER A 134 -15.22 19.90 21.53
CA SER A 134 -15.71 18.67 20.88
C SER A 134 -17.24 18.54 20.89
N LYS A 135 -17.97 19.25 21.74
CA LYS A 135 -19.45 19.27 21.73
C LYS A 135 -20.00 19.97 20.49
N ILE A 136 -19.21 20.84 19.87
CA ILE A 136 -19.58 21.63 18.69
C ILE A 136 -18.96 21.02 17.42
N ALA A 137 -17.75 20.48 17.51
CA ALA A 137 -17.04 19.86 16.41
C ALA A 137 -17.80 18.64 15.84
N ILE A 138 -17.61 18.36 14.56
CA ILE A 138 -18.07 17.14 13.88
C ILE A 138 -16.82 16.42 13.34
N PRO A 139 -16.24 15.50 14.12
CA PRO A 139 -15.07 14.75 13.68
C PRO A 139 -15.35 13.97 12.38
N ASN A 140 -14.33 13.88 11.52
CA ASN A 140 -14.35 13.10 10.28
C ASN A 140 -15.43 13.53 9.27
N GLU A 141 -15.92 14.78 9.33
CA GLU A 141 -16.91 15.26 8.37
C GLU A 141 -16.34 15.41 6.95
N TYR A 142 -15.02 15.57 6.83
CA TYR A 142 -14.33 15.50 5.52
C TYR A 142 -14.54 14.12 4.87
N ASP A 143 -14.35 13.04 5.62
CA ASP A 143 -14.58 11.69 5.12
C ASP A 143 -16.06 11.45 4.73
N LYS A 144 -17.00 12.02 5.49
CA LYS A 144 -18.42 12.03 5.13
C LYS A 144 -18.68 12.72 3.78
N LEU A 145 -18.04 13.87 3.55
CA LEU A 145 -18.14 14.62 2.29
C LEU A 145 -17.59 13.80 1.12
N MET A 146 -16.44 13.15 1.30
CA MET A 146 -15.81 12.34 0.26
C MET A 146 -16.62 11.06 -0.01
N SER A 147 -17.12 10.41 1.01
CA SER A 147 -17.97 9.21 0.88
C SER A 147 -19.28 9.52 0.13
N ILE A 148 -19.94 10.65 0.45
CA ILE A 148 -21.22 11.01 -0.18
C ILE A 148 -21.08 11.33 -1.67
N ILE A 149 -19.93 11.86 -2.10
CA ILE A 149 -19.63 12.03 -3.53
C ILE A 149 -19.10 10.76 -4.20
N GLY A 150 -18.98 9.63 -3.47
CA GLY A 150 -18.51 8.36 -4.01
C GLY A 150 -17.01 8.30 -4.27
N SER A 151 -16.23 9.08 -3.52
CA SER A 151 -14.76 8.98 -3.54
C SER A 151 -14.30 7.66 -2.96
N GLU A 152 -13.24 7.13 -3.54
CA GLU A 152 -12.50 5.98 -3.01
C GLU A 152 -11.05 6.37 -2.73
N GLY A 153 -10.39 5.64 -1.82
CA GLY A 153 -8.98 5.81 -1.55
C GLY A 153 -8.57 7.20 -1.03
N SER A 154 -9.50 7.91 -0.34
CA SER A 154 -9.17 9.18 0.32
C SER A 154 -8.04 8.96 1.30
N ASN A 155 -6.89 9.56 1.04
CA ASN A 155 -5.68 9.42 1.82
C ASN A 155 -4.77 10.63 1.62
N ALA A 156 -3.66 10.67 2.35
CA ALA A 156 -2.57 11.58 2.10
C ALA A 156 -1.25 10.89 2.47
N PHE A 157 -0.16 11.48 2.08
CA PHE A 157 1.17 11.08 2.50
C PHE A 157 2.12 12.28 2.51
N THR A 158 3.06 12.23 3.45
CA THR A 158 4.16 13.18 3.55
C THR A 158 5.48 12.45 3.39
N SER A 159 6.34 12.96 2.53
CA SER A 159 7.73 12.54 2.39
C SER A 159 8.69 13.68 2.78
N ASN A 160 9.97 13.51 2.49
CA ASN A 160 10.93 14.60 2.66
C ASN A 160 10.60 15.82 1.78
N ASP A 161 10.03 15.60 0.57
CA ASP A 161 9.92 16.61 -0.49
C ASP A 161 8.49 17.07 -0.78
N VAL A 162 7.49 16.29 -0.39
CA VAL A 162 6.08 16.49 -0.76
C VAL A 162 5.12 16.12 0.35
N THR A 163 4.02 16.88 0.46
CA THR A 163 2.79 16.46 1.11
C THR A 163 1.71 16.37 0.03
N CYS A 164 1.13 15.18 -0.17
CA CYS A 164 0.18 14.93 -1.25
C CYS A 164 -1.14 14.36 -0.71
N TYR A 165 -2.26 14.92 -1.19
CA TYR A 165 -3.62 14.49 -0.88
C TYR A 165 -4.21 13.75 -2.07
N VAL A 166 -4.73 12.56 -1.82
CA VAL A 166 -5.09 11.58 -2.84
C VAL A 166 -6.56 11.22 -2.72
N GLU A 167 -7.31 11.32 -3.81
CA GLU A 167 -8.67 10.80 -3.93
C GLU A 167 -8.89 10.21 -5.32
N GLU A 168 -9.82 9.28 -5.40
CA GLU A 168 -10.35 8.77 -6.66
C GLU A 168 -11.86 9.02 -6.68
N ILE A 169 -12.29 9.94 -7.54
CA ILE A 169 -13.67 10.42 -7.58
C ILE A 169 -14.42 9.97 -8.82
N PRO A 170 -15.75 9.81 -8.76
CA PRO A 170 -16.59 9.69 -9.95
C PRO A 170 -16.44 10.90 -10.88
N SER A 171 -16.44 10.67 -12.19
CA SER A 171 -16.24 11.72 -13.19
C SER A 171 -17.32 12.81 -13.21
N ASN A 172 -18.51 12.50 -12.67
CA ASN A 172 -19.60 13.46 -12.52
C ASN A 172 -19.52 14.30 -11.23
N GLN A 173 -18.53 14.08 -10.37
CA GLN A 173 -18.40 14.75 -9.07
C GLN A 173 -17.31 15.84 -9.03
N VAL A 174 -16.74 16.19 -10.17
CA VAL A 174 -15.63 17.16 -10.27
C VAL A 174 -15.97 18.48 -9.59
N GLU A 175 -17.20 19.00 -9.73
CA GLU A 175 -17.60 20.28 -9.14
C GLU A 175 -17.69 20.21 -7.60
N ASN A 176 -18.29 19.15 -7.06
CA ASN A 176 -18.37 18.92 -5.61
C ASN A 176 -16.97 18.74 -5.01
N TRP A 177 -16.15 17.90 -5.64
CA TRP A 177 -14.75 17.70 -5.25
C TRP A 177 -13.97 19.03 -5.23
N ALA A 178 -14.03 19.81 -6.32
CA ALA A 178 -13.31 21.06 -6.40
C ALA A 178 -13.76 22.07 -5.35
N ARG A 179 -15.06 22.10 -5.01
CA ARG A 179 -15.63 22.94 -3.96
C ARG A 179 -15.12 22.52 -2.56
N ILE A 180 -15.12 21.22 -2.27
CA ILE A 180 -14.62 20.67 -0.99
C ILE A 180 -13.13 20.97 -0.83
N GLN A 181 -12.32 20.63 -1.85
CA GLN A 181 -10.89 20.79 -1.79
C GLN A 181 -10.48 22.27 -1.73
N ALA A 182 -11.12 23.15 -2.47
CA ALA A 182 -10.81 24.57 -2.42
C ALA A 182 -11.06 25.15 -1.02
N ASP A 183 -12.16 24.80 -0.36
CA ASP A 183 -12.43 25.25 1.01
C ASP A 183 -11.42 24.65 2.00
N ARG A 184 -11.09 23.35 1.86
CA ARG A 184 -10.09 22.67 2.66
C ARG A 184 -8.72 23.36 2.60
N PHE A 185 -8.21 23.67 1.41
CA PHE A 185 -6.88 24.26 1.24
C PHE A 185 -6.83 25.75 1.64
N MET A 186 -7.91 26.49 1.43
CA MET A 186 -7.95 27.94 1.76
C MET A 186 -8.35 28.21 3.21
N ASN A 187 -9.28 27.45 3.78
CA ASN A 187 -9.98 27.80 5.02
C ASN A 187 -9.89 26.71 6.11
N CYS A 188 -8.87 25.83 6.11
CA CYS A 188 -8.76 24.77 7.10
C CYS A 188 -8.70 25.33 8.53
N VAL A 189 -9.30 24.60 9.47
CA VAL A 189 -9.35 24.90 10.91
C VAL A 189 -8.79 23.72 11.68
N PHE A 190 -7.85 24.01 12.60
CA PHE A 190 -7.18 22.97 13.40
C PHE A 190 -8.04 22.59 14.60
N ARG A 191 -8.79 21.50 14.49
CA ARG A 191 -9.67 20.91 15.52
C ARG A 191 -9.10 19.63 16.05
N GLY A 192 -9.51 19.23 17.27
CA GLY A 192 -9.11 17.94 17.84
C GLY A 192 -7.60 17.78 17.97
N PHE A 193 -6.87 18.87 18.10
CA PHE A 193 -5.41 18.89 18.08
C PHE A 193 -4.79 17.95 19.11
N HIS A 194 -5.33 17.92 20.33
CA HIS A 194 -4.78 17.11 21.42
C HIS A 194 -4.99 15.60 21.24
N THR A 195 -6.12 15.19 20.64
CA THR A 195 -6.37 13.77 20.33
C THR A 195 -5.56 13.32 19.12
N GLU A 196 -5.42 14.18 18.10
CA GLU A 196 -4.61 13.88 16.94
C GLU A 196 -3.12 13.79 17.25
N LEU A 197 -2.65 14.62 18.21
CA LEU A 197 -1.28 14.54 18.68
C LEU A 197 -0.95 13.15 19.24
N GLU A 198 -1.87 12.55 20.00
CA GLU A 198 -1.66 11.21 20.52
C GLU A 198 -1.72 10.14 19.41
N ALA A 199 -2.53 10.35 18.38
CA ALA A 199 -2.57 9.46 17.21
C ALA A 199 -1.23 9.48 16.45
N VAL A 200 -0.69 10.65 16.15
CA VAL A 200 0.64 10.82 15.49
C VAL A 200 1.76 10.28 16.40
N TYR A 201 1.63 10.44 17.72
CA TYR A 201 2.61 9.89 18.65
C TYR A 201 2.59 8.35 18.69
N GLU A 202 1.39 7.73 18.61
CA GLU A 202 1.28 6.27 18.49
C GLU A 202 1.86 5.78 17.15
N GLU A 203 1.68 6.52 16.06
CA GLU A 203 2.31 6.24 14.78
C GLU A 203 3.84 6.29 14.88
N LYS A 204 4.39 7.31 15.54
CA LYS A 204 5.84 7.34 15.85
C LYS A 204 6.29 6.14 16.67
N ASN A 205 5.48 5.72 17.66
CA ASN A 205 5.80 4.52 18.45
C ASN A 205 5.79 3.25 17.59
N MET A 206 4.92 3.16 16.58
CA MET A 206 4.93 2.06 15.60
C MET A 206 6.23 2.05 14.79
N GLY A 207 6.65 3.19 14.24
CA GLY A 207 7.92 3.31 13.51
C GLY A 207 9.15 2.96 14.38
N LEU A 208 9.12 3.29 15.67
CA LEU A 208 10.19 2.90 16.60
C LEU A 208 10.29 1.37 16.84
N THR A 209 9.27 0.61 16.46
CA THR A 209 9.29 -0.86 16.50
C THR A 209 9.62 -1.49 15.14
N ASP A 210 9.71 -0.69 14.09
CA ASP A 210 10.13 -1.13 12.76
C ASP A 210 11.66 -1.02 12.62
N ASP A 211 12.31 -2.17 12.50
CA ASP A 211 13.77 -2.23 12.47
C ASP A 211 14.35 -1.73 11.14
N GLY A 212 13.59 -1.85 10.05
CA GLY A 212 13.95 -1.30 8.74
C GLY A 212 13.94 0.23 8.74
N GLU A 213 12.88 0.86 9.31
CA GLU A 213 12.80 2.32 9.48
C GLU A 213 13.97 2.85 10.31
N LYS A 214 14.28 2.20 11.44
CA LYS A 214 15.42 2.57 12.29
C LYS A 214 16.75 2.49 11.54
N ALA A 215 16.93 1.46 10.69
CA ALA A 215 18.13 1.30 9.88
C ALA A 215 18.25 2.39 8.81
N ILE A 216 17.17 2.73 8.13
CA ILE A 216 17.12 3.83 7.14
C ILE A 216 17.41 5.17 7.81
N ASP A 217 16.77 5.50 8.95
CA ASP A 217 17.03 6.72 9.71
C ASP A 217 18.51 6.80 10.16
N ALA A 218 19.06 5.67 10.60
CA ALA A 218 20.47 5.59 10.97
C ALA A 218 21.41 5.82 9.77
N LEU A 219 21.08 5.24 8.62
CA LEU A 219 21.82 5.39 7.37
C LEU A 219 21.77 6.83 6.86
N ASP A 220 20.56 7.42 6.79
CA ASP A 220 20.38 8.81 6.38
C ASP A 220 21.16 9.78 7.29
N SER A 221 21.16 9.55 8.61
CA SER A 221 21.92 10.39 9.55
C SER A 221 23.43 10.36 9.33
N MET A 222 23.96 9.29 8.75
CA MET A 222 25.37 9.17 8.40
C MET A 222 25.69 9.73 7.01
N LEU A 223 24.78 9.55 6.06
CA LEU A 223 24.95 10.00 4.68
C LEU A 223 24.71 11.49 4.54
N PHE A 224 23.75 12.07 5.27
CA PHE A 224 23.33 13.46 5.16
C PHE A 224 23.55 14.21 6.48
N VAL A 225 24.77 14.69 6.68
CA VAL A 225 25.17 15.35 7.94
C VAL A 225 24.70 16.81 7.99
N HIS A 226 24.56 17.44 6.82
CA HIS A 226 24.17 18.83 6.67
C HIS A 226 22.79 19.00 6.03
N HIS A 227 22.38 18.04 5.20
CA HIS A 227 21.12 18.07 4.49
C HIS A 227 19.96 17.63 5.41
N PRO A 228 18.77 18.25 5.30
CA PRO A 228 17.58 17.87 6.08
C PRO A 228 17.19 16.38 6.00
N TYR A 229 17.52 15.68 4.92
CA TYR A 229 17.24 14.24 4.80
C TYR A 229 17.85 13.39 5.92
N GLY A 230 18.99 13.78 6.47
CA GLY A 230 19.61 13.05 7.56
C GLY A 230 19.52 13.75 8.92
N THR A 231 19.15 15.04 8.96
CA THR A 231 19.07 15.81 10.20
C THR A 231 17.65 15.96 10.75
N GLN A 232 16.63 15.60 9.94
CA GLN A 232 15.21 15.75 10.26
C GLN A 232 14.44 14.49 9.81
N THR A 233 13.66 13.89 10.71
CA THR A 233 12.75 12.81 10.34
C THR A 233 11.39 13.37 9.96
N VAL A 234 10.73 12.78 8.97
CA VAL A 234 9.43 13.25 8.44
C VAL A 234 8.36 13.27 9.54
N ILE A 235 8.29 12.22 10.35
CA ILE A 235 7.32 12.13 11.46
C ILE A 235 7.73 12.99 12.68
N GLY A 236 8.96 13.49 12.74
CA GLY A 236 9.49 14.24 13.86
C GLY A 236 10.07 13.38 14.98
N THR A 237 10.74 14.04 15.94
CA THR A 237 11.27 13.39 17.11
C THR A 237 10.22 13.25 18.20
N GLN A 238 10.39 12.27 19.14
CA GLN A 238 9.50 12.12 20.29
C GLN A 238 9.43 13.42 21.13
N ASP A 239 10.55 14.11 21.32
CA ASP A 239 10.63 15.35 22.11
C ASP A 239 9.87 16.50 21.42
N HIS A 240 9.94 16.62 20.08
CA HIS A 240 9.19 17.64 19.31
C HIS A 240 7.70 17.36 19.32
N LEU A 241 7.29 16.12 19.13
CA LEU A 241 5.87 15.71 19.17
C LEU A 241 5.24 15.94 20.53
N LYS A 242 5.98 15.74 21.64
CA LYS A 242 5.49 16.02 23.01
C LYS A 242 5.54 17.51 23.40
N ASN A 243 6.07 18.36 22.52
CA ASN A 243 6.12 19.80 22.72
C ASN A 243 5.60 20.58 21.50
N PRO A 244 4.36 20.31 21.03
CA PRO A 244 3.84 20.78 19.76
C PRO A 244 3.60 22.31 19.73
N SER A 245 3.60 22.87 18.51
CA SER A 245 3.33 24.29 18.27
C SER A 245 2.26 24.48 17.19
N LEU A 246 1.05 24.80 17.61
CA LEU A 246 -0.03 25.19 16.66
C LEU A 246 0.37 26.40 15.81
N ARG A 247 1.10 27.35 16.39
CA ARG A 247 1.62 28.51 15.65
C ARG A 247 2.61 28.12 14.55
N ALA A 248 3.50 27.16 14.82
CA ALA A 248 4.46 26.68 13.83
C ALA A 248 3.74 25.93 12.69
N ILE A 249 2.73 25.10 13.02
CA ILE A 249 1.92 24.40 12.01
C ILE A 249 1.17 25.39 11.13
N ARG A 250 0.57 26.46 11.71
CA ARG A 250 -0.06 27.54 10.92
C ARG A 250 0.94 28.24 10.02
N HIS A 251 2.12 28.53 10.53
CA HIS A 251 3.17 29.15 9.73
C HIS A 251 3.59 28.26 8.55
N GLN A 252 3.73 26.94 8.78
CA GLN A 252 4.00 25.95 7.73
C GLN A 252 2.91 25.98 6.66
N LYS A 253 1.62 25.96 7.08
CA LYS A 253 0.49 26.05 6.17
C LYS A 253 0.50 27.36 5.37
N ASP A 254 0.61 28.50 6.04
CA ASP A 254 0.54 29.82 5.41
C ASP A 254 1.72 30.07 4.45
N THR A 255 2.88 29.43 4.71
CA THR A 255 4.06 29.53 3.87
C THR A 255 3.96 28.70 2.60
N TYR A 256 3.60 27.42 2.74
CA TYR A 256 3.77 26.42 1.68
C TYR A 256 2.46 25.99 1.00
N TYR A 257 1.29 26.08 1.68
CA TYR A 257 0.00 25.71 1.11
C TYR A 257 -0.62 26.90 0.37
N VAL A 258 0.01 27.22 -0.73
CA VAL A 258 -0.31 28.39 -1.58
C VAL A 258 -0.27 27.97 -3.06
N PRO A 259 -1.07 28.59 -3.94
CA PRO A 259 -1.27 28.09 -5.29
C PRO A 259 0.02 28.04 -6.14
N ASN A 260 0.98 28.93 -5.89
CA ASN A 260 2.26 28.94 -6.59
C ASN A 260 3.28 27.91 -6.04
N ASN A 261 2.87 27.08 -5.08
CA ASN A 261 3.64 25.95 -4.52
C ASN A 261 2.83 24.64 -4.55
N VAL A 262 1.72 24.60 -5.31
CA VAL A 262 0.83 23.46 -5.38
C VAL A 262 0.55 23.06 -6.82
N ALA A 263 0.44 21.77 -7.07
CA ALA A 263 -0.07 21.23 -8.32
C ALA A 263 -1.29 20.32 -8.08
N ILE A 264 -2.24 20.40 -9.00
CA ILE A 264 -3.35 19.46 -9.13
C ILE A 264 -3.03 18.53 -10.30
N CYS A 265 -2.87 17.25 -10.02
CA CYS A 265 -2.55 16.22 -11.01
C CYS A 265 -3.77 15.31 -11.17
N LEU A 266 -4.20 15.08 -12.41
CA LEU A 266 -5.47 14.43 -12.73
C LEU A 266 -5.28 13.40 -13.85
N SER A 267 -5.81 12.19 -13.64
CA SER A 267 -5.93 11.20 -14.71
C SER A 267 -7.28 10.50 -14.62
N GLY A 268 -7.99 10.37 -15.75
CA GLY A 268 -9.29 9.69 -15.79
C GLY A 268 -10.23 10.25 -16.85
N ASP A 269 -11.54 10.03 -16.64
CA ASP A 269 -12.57 10.43 -17.59
C ASP A 269 -13.08 11.84 -17.33
N PHE A 270 -12.55 12.82 -18.06
CA PHE A 270 -12.97 14.22 -18.01
C PHE A 270 -12.67 14.97 -19.30
N ASP A 271 -13.33 16.12 -19.49
CA ASP A 271 -12.96 17.12 -20.50
C ASP A 271 -11.96 18.12 -19.90
N PRO A 272 -10.75 18.27 -20.48
CA PRO A 272 -9.73 19.16 -19.91
C PRO A 272 -10.14 20.63 -19.85
N ASP A 273 -10.91 21.16 -20.80
CA ASP A 273 -11.31 22.57 -20.82
C ASP A 273 -12.34 22.86 -19.72
N GLU A 274 -13.30 21.97 -19.51
CA GLU A 274 -14.26 22.06 -18.41
C GLU A 274 -13.59 21.84 -17.06
N MET A 275 -12.60 20.92 -16.97
CA MET A 275 -11.82 20.71 -15.76
C MET A 275 -11.08 21.98 -15.33
N VAL A 276 -10.33 22.61 -16.24
CA VAL A 276 -9.61 23.87 -15.94
C VAL A 276 -10.60 24.98 -15.55
N LYS A 277 -11.75 25.07 -16.20
CA LYS A 277 -12.79 26.04 -15.88
C LYS A 277 -13.33 25.85 -14.47
N THR A 278 -13.59 24.59 -14.07
CA THR A 278 -14.07 24.24 -12.73
C THR A 278 -13.00 24.55 -11.67
N ILE A 279 -11.76 24.12 -11.89
CA ILE A 279 -10.66 24.43 -10.96
C ILE A 279 -10.47 25.95 -10.84
N LYS A 280 -10.47 26.68 -11.94
CA LYS A 280 -10.35 28.16 -11.92
C LYS A 280 -11.50 28.82 -11.16
N LYS A 281 -12.72 28.29 -11.23
CA LYS A 281 -13.89 28.80 -10.50
C LYS A 281 -13.68 28.73 -8.98
N TYR A 282 -13.14 27.65 -8.45
CA TYR A 282 -13.02 27.43 -7.01
C TYR A 282 -11.67 27.83 -6.43
N PHE A 283 -10.57 27.61 -7.16
CA PHE A 283 -9.21 27.90 -6.70
C PHE A 283 -8.63 29.22 -7.23
N GLY A 284 -9.32 29.92 -8.13
CA GLY A 284 -8.79 31.13 -8.78
C GLY A 284 -8.53 32.30 -7.84
N GLU A 285 -9.28 32.40 -6.73
CA GLU A 285 -9.14 33.46 -5.72
C GLU A 285 -8.10 33.11 -4.64
N TRP A 286 -7.54 31.89 -4.66
CA TRP A 286 -6.50 31.47 -3.73
C TRP A 286 -5.25 32.32 -3.92
N LYS A 287 -4.73 32.90 -2.82
CA LYS A 287 -3.66 33.90 -2.87
C LYS A 287 -2.29 33.24 -2.93
N PRO A 288 -1.43 33.61 -3.90
CA PRO A 288 -0.07 33.14 -3.93
C PRO A 288 0.79 33.78 -2.83
N ASN A 289 1.84 33.07 -2.40
CA ASN A 289 2.90 33.60 -1.56
C ASN A 289 4.06 34.10 -2.43
N PRO A 290 4.29 35.41 -2.56
CA PRO A 290 5.43 35.94 -3.33
C PRO A 290 6.78 35.78 -2.59
N GLU A 291 6.72 35.43 -1.29
CA GLU A 291 7.88 35.27 -0.41
C GLU A 291 8.15 33.79 -0.07
N LEU A 292 7.85 32.87 -1.00
CA LEU A 292 8.22 31.47 -0.83
C LEU A 292 9.73 31.37 -0.57
N PRO A 293 10.17 30.56 0.41
CA PRO A 293 11.57 30.32 0.65
C PRO A 293 12.30 29.82 -0.60
N GLU A 294 13.47 30.40 -0.88
CA GLU A 294 14.31 29.86 -1.96
C GLU A 294 14.87 28.50 -1.57
N ARG A 295 14.70 27.53 -2.46
CA ARG A 295 15.19 26.17 -2.24
C ARG A 295 16.65 26.07 -2.67
N SER A 296 17.48 25.59 -1.75
CA SER A 296 18.89 25.32 -2.04
C SER A 296 19.26 23.93 -1.48
N ILE A 297 19.99 23.18 -2.27
CA ILE A 297 20.49 21.87 -1.85
C ILE A 297 21.70 22.10 -0.94
N ALA A 298 21.60 21.67 0.31
CA ALA A 298 22.73 21.72 1.21
C ALA A 298 23.87 20.80 0.70
N PRO A 299 25.10 21.32 0.55
CA PRO A 299 26.21 20.47 0.15
C PRO A 299 26.60 19.49 1.25
N GLU A 300 27.01 18.30 0.86
CA GLU A 300 27.52 17.28 1.75
C GLU A 300 29.00 17.04 1.49
N ASP A 301 29.77 16.86 2.56
CA ASP A 301 31.19 16.52 2.45
C ASP A 301 31.36 15.10 1.84
N PRO A 302 32.40 14.85 1.03
CA PRO A 302 32.72 13.51 0.54
C PRO A 302 32.91 12.53 1.69
N ILE A 303 32.34 11.33 1.58
CA ILE A 303 32.63 10.23 2.49
C ILE A 303 33.92 9.57 1.97
N VAL A 304 34.95 9.58 2.80
CA VAL A 304 36.29 9.09 2.43
C VAL A 304 36.71 7.82 3.19
N GLU A 305 35.86 7.38 4.11
CA GLU A 305 35.94 6.12 4.84
C GLU A 305 34.55 5.64 5.21
N PRO A 306 34.30 4.32 5.24
CA PRO A 306 32.96 3.79 5.56
C PRO A 306 32.46 4.28 6.91
N LYS A 307 31.24 4.80 6.95
CA LYS A 307 30.56 5.18 8.20
C LYS A 307 29.76 3.98 8.69
N VAL A 308 29.92 3.62 9.97
CA VAL A 308 29.34 2.41 10.55
C VAL A 308 28.46 2.77 11.76
N LYS A 309 27.29 2.13 11.85
CA LYS A 309 26.39 2.23 13.01
C LYS A 309 25.70 0.91 13.30
N ASP A 310 25.58 0.58 14.60
CA ASP A 310 24.81 -0.57 15.07
C ASP A 310 23.40 -0.10 15.46
N VAL A 311 22.40 -0.90 15.07
CA VAL A 311 20.98 -0.72 15.42
C VAL A 311 20.47 -2.02 16.04
N TYR A 312 19.59 -1.89 17.04
CA TYR A 312 19.01 -3.02 17.74
C TYR A 312 17.50 -3.08 17.60
N GLY A 313 16.95 -4.29 17.50
CA GLY A 313 15.52 -4.53 17.43
C GLY A 313 15.17 -6.01 17.49
N TYR A 314 13.88 -6.31 17.49
CA TYR A 314 13.40 -7.68 17.73
C TYR A 314 13.29 -8.53 16.47
N ASP A 315 13.31 -7.94 15.27
CA ASP A 315 13.33 -8.68 14.01
C ASP A 315 14.69 -9.39 13.80
N ALA A 316 14.77 -10.25 12.79
CA ALA A 316 15.99 -10.93 12.40
C ALA A 316 17.13 -9.97 12.06
N GLU A 317 18.37 -10.44 12.17
CA GLU A 317 19.55 -9.64 11.85
C GLU A 317 19.69 -9.41 10.34
N PHE A 318 20.14 -8.21 9.97
CA PHE A 318 20.48 -7.85 8.59
C PHE A 318 21.57 -6.78 8.55
N VAL A 319 22.20 -6.62 7.40
CA VAL A 319 23.06 -5.48 7.09
C VAL A 319 22.39 -4.60 6.05
N MET A 320 22.43 -3.28 6.27
CA MET A 320 21.96 -2.29 5.29
C MET A 320 23.10 -1.31 4.98
N LEU A 321 23.34 -1.05 3.71
CA LEU A 321 24.36 -0.10 3.28
C LEU A 321 23.84 0.78 2.17
N GLY A 322 24.49 1.96 1.99
CA GLY A 322 24.05 2.91 0.96
C GLY A 322 25.10 3.92 0.57
N TRP A 323 24.92 4.41 -0.66
CA TRP A 323 25.67 5.49 -1.26
C TRP A 323 24.76 6.65 -1.62
N ARG A 324 25.26 7.87 -1.49
CA ARG A 324 24.59 9.05 -2.04
C ARG A 324 24.68 9.05 -3.56
N THR A 325 23.54 9.20 -4.21
CA THR A 325 23.43 9.31 -5.66
C THR A 325 22.77 10.64 -6.05
N PRO A 326 22.82 11.05 -7.33
CA PRO A 326 22.04 12.21 -7.78
C PRO A 326 20.56 12.03 -7.51
N GLY A 327 19.91 13.09 -7.03
CA GLY A 327 18.47 13.12 -6.88
C GLY A 327 17.73 13.17 -8.22
N GLU A 328 16.42 12.99 -8.20
CA GLU A 328 15.58 12.96 -9.41
C GLU A 328 15.53 14.28 -10.19
N SER A 329 15.93 15.40 -9.55
CA SER A 329 16.11 16.69 -10.24
C SER A 329 17.29 16.71 -11.21
N PHE A 330 18.14 15.66 -11.22
CA PHE A 330 19.36 15.59 -12.02
C PHE A 330 19.30 14.48 -13.07
N PRO A 331 19.85 14.71 -14.29
CA PRO A 331 19.81 13.72 -15.36
C PRO A 331 20.47 12.38 -15.04
N GLU A 332 21.49 12.38 -14.20
CA GLU A 332 22.25 11.20 -13.81
C GLU A 332 21.45 10.20 -12.96
N SER A 333 20.28 10.59 -12.45
CA SER A 333 19.37 9.69 -11.72
C SER A 333 18.86 8.55 -12.60
N GLU A 334 18.70 8.78 -13.91
CA GLU A 334 18.26 7.75 -14.86
C GLU A 334 19.29 6.63 -15.03
N ILE A 335 20.59 6.96 -14.91
CA ILE A 335 21.66 5.94 -14.90
C ILE A 335 21.70 5.21 -13.57
N SER A 336 21.36 5.88 -12.45
CA SER A 336 21.20 5.24 -11.15
C SER A 336 20.17 4.12 -11.18
N GLU A 337 19.03 4.38 -11.80
CA GLU A 337 17.98 3.37 -11.95
C GLU A 337 18.47 2.15 -12.74
N ILE A 338 19.12 2.36 -13.89
CA ILE A 338 19.70 1.27 -14.70
C ILE A 338 20.77 0.50 -13.91
N ALA A 339 21.64 1.21 -13.18
CA ALA A 339 22.69 0.59 -12.37
C ALA A 339 22.11 -0.27 -11.23
N GLY A 340 21.04 0.21 -10.58
CA GLY A 340 20.30 -0.55 -9.58
C GLY A 340 19.72 -1.85 -10.13
N GLU A 341 19.08 -1.80 -11.31
CA GLU A 341 18.50 -2.97 -11.97
C GLU A 341 19.58 -3.96 -12.48
N ILE A 342 20.74 -3.49 -12.88
CA ILE A 342 21.87 -4.37 -13.22
C ILE A 342 22.38 -5.11 -11.97
N LEU A 343 22.39 -4.43 -10.82
CA LEU A 343 22.76 -5.07 -9.55
C LEU A 343 21.69 -6.05 -9.08
N PHE A 344 20.41 -5.62 -9.08
CA PHE A 344 19.31 -6.44 -8.58
C PHE A 344 17.99 -6.06 -9.28
N ASN A 345 17.34 -7.03 -9.89
CA ASN A 345 16.03 -6.88 -10.54
C ASN A 345 15.06 -8.02 -10.17
N GLY A 346 15.40 -8.85 -9.19
CA GLY A 346 14.61 -9.96 -8.73
C GLY A 346 14.63 -11.19 -9.66
N LYS A 347 15.50 -11.20 -10.71
CA LYS A 347 15.54 -12.28 -11.71
C LYS A 347 16.94 -12.60 -12.22
N ALA A 348 17.64 -11.62 -12.79
CA ALA A 348 18.86 -11.83 -13.54
C ALA A 348 19.98 -10.81 -13.26
N GLY A 349 19.79 -9.92 -12.27
CA GLY A 349 20.81 -8.99 -11.82
C GLY A 349 22.03 -9.70 -11.21
N LEU A 350 23.09 -8.94 -10.94
CA LEU A 350 24.32 -9.50 -10.38
C LEU A 350 24.09 -10.20 -9.04
N VAL A 351 23.33 -9.56 -8.14
CA VAL A 351 22.96 -10.14 -6.84
C VAL A 351 22.04 -11.35 -7.00
N ASP A 352 21.07 -11.25 -7.91
CA ASP A 352 20.15 -12.37 -8.19
C ASP A 352 20.93 -13.65 -8.54
N ARG A 353 21.88 -13.53 -9.45
CA ARG A 353 22.66 -14.66 -9.96
C ARG A 353 23.75 -15.11 -8.99
N ASN A 354 24.54 -14.15 -8.48
CA ASN A 354 25.77 -14.47 -7.76
C ASN A 354 25.57 -14.72 -6.27
N LEU A 355 24.49 -14.20 -5.68
CA LEU A 355 24.25 -14.31 -4.24
C LEU A 355 22.97 -15.06 -3.89
N LEU A 356 21.86 -14.83 -4.60
CA LEU A 356 20.59 -15.49 -4.29
C LEU A 356 20.47 -16.85 -4.96
N GLN A 357 20.64 -16.96 -6.26
CA GLN A 357 20.61 -18.25 -6.97
C GLN A 357 21.73 -19.18 -6.53
N SER A 358 22.89 -18.64 -6.20
CA SER A 358 23.99 -19.41 -5.63
C SER A 358 23.83 -19.74 -4.13
N GLN A 359 22.73 -19.26 -3.53
CA GLN A 359 22.44 -19.42 -2.10
C GLN A 359 23.58 -18.94 -1.17
N ALA A 360 24.31 -17.88 -1.56
CA ALA A 360 25.41 -17.32 -0.78
C ALA A 360 24.95 -16.44 0.40
N ILE A 361 23.73 -15.90 0.33
CA ILE A 361 23.04 -15.18 1.40
C ILE A 361 21.59 -15.68 1.48
N LEU A 362 20.93 -15.46 2.63
CA LEU A 362 19.54 -15.87 2.82
C LEU A 362 18.57 -15.02 1.99
N GLY A 363 18.84 -13.75 1.84
CA GLY A 363 18.02 -12.79 1.10
C GLY A 363 18.69 -11.43 1.01
N GLY A 364 18.14 -10.56 0.19
CA GLY A 364 18.62 -9.19 0.04
C GLY A 364 18.57 -8.69 -1.39
N GLY A 365 19.02 -7.46 -1.61
CA GLY A 365 19.01 -6.84 -2.91
C GLY A 365 19.49 -5.39 -2.90
N PHE A 366 19.38 -4.73 -4.04
CA PHE A 366 19.69 -3.31 -4.21
C PHE A 366 18.42 -2.55 -4.59
N PHE A 367 18.28 -1.32 -4.06
CA PHE A 367 17.09 -0.50 -4.26
C PHE A 367 17.49 0.96 -4.48
N ASN A 368 16.91 1.60 -5.48
CA ASN A 368 17.03 3.05 -5.64
C ASN A 368 16.00 3.73 -4.72
N TYR A 369 16.47 4.53 -3.77
CA TYR A 369 15.62 5.38 -2.93
C TYR A 369 15.68 6.81 -3.46
N ASN A 370 14.76 7.12 -4.37
CA ASN A 370 14.78 8.36 -5.13
C ASN A 370 14.11 9.50 -4.36
N ARG A 371 14.83 10.62 -4.22
CA ARG A 371 14.34 11.89 -3.66
C ARG A 371 14.79 13.04 -4.57
N SER A 372 14.21 14.24 -4.41
CA SER A 372 14.44 15.33 -5.34
C SER A 372 15.88 15.83 -5.35
N ASP A 373 16.47 16.08 -4.17
CA ASP A 373 17.78 16.73 -4.02
C ASP A 373 18.94 15.72 -4.10
N TRP A 374 18.79 14.58 -3.42
CA TRP A 374 19.72 13.48 -3.38
C TRP A 374 18.97 12.16 -3.43
N GLY A 375 19.46 11.21 -4.22
CA GLY A 375 19.04 9.82 -4.15
C GLY A 375 19.96 8.99 -3.26
N LEU A 376 19.54 7.73 -3.03
CA LEU A 376 20.38 6.68 -2.45
C LEU A 376 20.32 5.44 -3.33
N LEU A 377 21.44 4.78 -3.52
CA LEU A 377 21.46 3.38 -3.85
C LEU A 377 21.65 2.61 -2.55
N LEU A 378 20.59 1.91 -2.11
CA LEU A 378 20.56 1.09 -0.90
C LEU A 378 20.80 -0.36 -1.24
N ALA A 379 21.47 -1.08 -0.36
CA ALA A 379 21.50 -2.53 -0.37
C ALA A 379 21.12 -3.07 1.01
N GLU A 380 20.42 -4.19 1.02
CA GLU A 380 20.12 -4.97 2.21
C GLU A 380 20.55 -6.41 2.02
N GLY A 381 21.04 -7.06 3.08
CA GLY A 381 21.40 -8.46 3.03
C GLY A 381 21.15 -9.18 4.35
N MET A 382 20.54 -10.35 4.26
CA MET A 382 20.18 -11.22 5.37
C MET A 382 21.15 -12.40 5.45
N PRO A 383 21.73 -12.67 6.63
CA PRO A 383 22.70 -13.74 6.81
C PRO A 383 22.03 -15.11 6.86
N LYS A 384 22.69 -16.10 6.30
CA LYS A 384 22.40 -17.52 6.54
C LYS A 384 22.75 -17.91 7.98
N GLU A 385 22.35 -19.11 8.39
CA GLU A 385 22.70 -19.64 9.73
C GLU A 385 24.22 -19.71 9.91
N GLY A 386 24.71 -19.04 10.97
CA GLY A 386 26.14 -18.95 11.29
C GLY A 386 26.97 -18.01 10.40
N GLN A 387 26.37 -17.34 9.43
CA GLN A 387 27.04 -16.32 8.62
C GLN A 387 27.09 -14.99 9.37
N SER A 388 28.23 -14.30 9.34
CA SER A 388 28.35 -12.98 9.96
C SER A 388 27.79 -11.88 9.06
N LEU A 389 27.25 -10.81 9.66
CA LEU A 389 26.81 -9.61 8.93
C LEU A 389 27.96 -8.99 8.11
N GLN A 390 29.20 -9.05 8.60
CA GLN A 390 30.36 -8.58 7.85
C GLN A 390 30.59 -9.39 6.57
N ASN A 391 30.41 -10.71 6.59
CA ASN A 391 30.54 -11.52 5.39
C ASN A 391 29.47 -11.19 4.36
N VAL A 392 28.22 -10.93 4.79
CA VAL A 392 27.13 -10.47 3.90
C VAL A 392 27.48 -9.11 3.27
N LEU A 393 28.01 -8.16 4.08
CA LEU A 393 28.49 -6.89 3.59
C LEU A 393 29.57 -7.05 2.52
N ASP A 394 30.56 -7.90 2.77
CA ASP A 394 31.68 -8.14 1.83
C ASP A 394 31.18 -8.71 0.50
N LEU A 395 30.18 -9.59 0.53
CA LEU A 395 29.53 -10.16 -0.66
C LEU A 395 28.80 -9.08 -1.47
N LEU A 396 27.98 -8.25 -0.82
CA LEU A 396 27.25 -7.15 -1.49
C LEU A 396 28.20 -6.13 -2.10
N LEU A 397 29.27 -5.74 -1.39
CA LEU A 397 30.31 -4.86 -1.91
C LEU A 397 31.03 -5.48 -3.11
N GLY A 398 31.21 -6.80 -3.13
CA GLY A 398 31.75 -7.54 -4.26
C GLY A 398 30.94 -7.37 -5.55
N GLU A 399 29.60 -7.32 -5.45
CA GLU A 399 28.74 -7.09 -6.62
C GLU A 399 28.83 -5.65 -7.14
N VAL A 400 28.92 -4.67 -6.24
CA VAL A 400 29.18 -3.27 -6.61
C VAL A 400 30.55 -3.13 -7.31
N ASP A 401 31.56 -3.87 -6.87
CA ASP A 401 32.88 -3.86 -7.50
C ASP A 401 32.83 -4.44 -8.92
N LYS A 402 32.04 -5.51 -9.15
CA LYS A 402 31.78 -6.02 -10.51
C LYS A 402 31.12 -4.98 -11.40
N LEU A 403 30.11 -4.26 -10.89
CA LEU A 403 29.46 -3.17 -11.62
C LEU A 403 30.47 -2.08 -12.02
N ARG A 404 31.34 -1.63 -11.08
CA ARG A 404 32.38 -0.64 -11.33
C ARG A 404 33.39 -1.08 -12.38
N LYS A 405 33.73 -2.36 -12.43
CA LYS A 405 34.65 -2.96 -13.42
C LYS A 405 33.98 -3.27 -14.76
N GLY A 406 32.66 -3.15 -14.85
CA GLY A 406 31.91 -3.53 -16.04
C GLY A 406 31.80 -5.06 -16.23
N GLU A 407 31.87 -5.84 -15.16
CA GLU A 407 31.76 -7.30 -15.18
C GLU A 407 30.29 -7.76 -15.25
N PHE A 408 29.53 -7.19 -16.19
CA PHE A 408 28.15 -7.58 -16.56
C PHE A 408 28.04 -7.60 -18.10
N SER A 409 27.04 -8.34 -18.61
CA SER A 409 26.90 -8.51 -20.06
C SER A 409 26.14 -7.36 -20.71
N GLU A 410 26.33 -7.14 -22.02
CA GLU A 410 25.50 -6.22 -22.82
C GLU A 410 24.04 -6.72 -22.89
N GLU A 411 23.86 -8.05 -22.92
CA GLU A 411 22.54 -8.68 -22.95
C GLU A 411 21.73 -8.31 -21.69
N LEU A 412 22.36 -8.27 -20.52
CA LEU A 412 21.69 -7.83 -19.27
C LEU A 412 21.28 -6.36 -19.36
N LEU A 413 22.14 -5.47 -19.86
CA LEU A 413 21.82 -4.06 -20.03
C LEU A 413 20.63 -3.86 -20.99
N GLU A 414 20.62 -4.57 -22.13
CA GLU A 414 19.51 -4.47 -23.09
C GLU A 414 18.21 -5.08 -22.53
N ALA A 415 18.32 -6.16 -21.75
CA ALA A 415 17.18 -6.75 -21.05
C ALA A 415 16.59 -5.78 -20.00
N VAL A 416 17.44 -5.11 -19.22
CA VAL A 416 17.00 -4.05 -18.27
C VAL A 416 16.20 -2.96 -19.00
N LYS A 417 16.71 -2.45 -20.12
CA LYS A 417 16.01 -1.42 -20.92
C LYS A 417 14.67 -1.92 -21.47
N ALA A 418 14.60 -3.18 -21.93
CA ALA A 418 13.36 -3.77 -22.42
C ALA A 418 12.31 -3.94 -21.32
N ASN A 419 12.74 -4.32 -20.11
CA ASN A 419 11.85 -4.45 -18.97
C ASN A 419 11.40 -3.08 -18.43
N TYR A 420 12.21 -2.02 -18.47
CA TYR A 420 11.75 -0.65 -18.21
C TYR A 420 10.64 -0.22 -19.17
N LYS A 421 10.78 -0.54 -20.46
CA LYS A 421 9.73 -0.26 -21.44
C LYS A 421 8.44 -1.04 -21.14
N LEU A 422 8.56 -2.32 -20.77
CA LEU A 422 7.40 -3.14 -20.37
C LEU A 422 6.70 -2.55 -19.16
N SER A 423 7.44 -2.26 -18.09
CA SER A 423 6.89 -1.67 -16.85
C SER A 423 6.20 -0.31 -17.09
N ALA A 424 6.78 0.52 -17.98
CA ALA A 424 6.13 1.78 -18.36
C ALA A 424 4.82 1.53 -19.12
N MET A 425 4.76 0.54 -20.05
CA MET A 425 3.52 0.19 -20.76
C MET A 425 2.44 -0.31 -19.80
N GLU A 426 2.80 -1.10 -18.79
CA GLU A 426 1.89 -1.55 -17.73
C GLU A 426 1.39 -0.37 -16.89
N GLY A 427 2.31 0.46 -16.41
CA GLY A 427 2.00 1.62 -15.58
C GLY A 427 1.06 2.61 -16.26
N LEU A 428 1.22 2.82 -17.59
CA LEU A 428 0.36 3.72 -18.36
C LEU A 428 -1.13 3.30 -18.40
N THR A 429 -1.47 2.09 -18.00
CA THR A 429 -2.87 1.66 -17.85
C THR A 429 -3.50 2.15 -16.54
N SER A 430 -2.70 2.58 -15.56
CA SER A 430 -3.12 3.02 -14.23
C SER A 430 -3.24 4.54 -14.12
N ASN A 431 -4.40 5.05 -13.73
CA ASN A 431 -4.59 6.47 -13.44
C ASN A 431 -3.67 6.94 -12.29
N ARG A 432 -3.45 6.09 -11.30
CA ARG A 432 -2.55 6.36 -10.17
C ARG A 432 -1.10 6.55 -10.62
N TYR A 433 -0.60 5.66 -11.49
CA TYR A 433 0.76 5.79 -12.04
C TYR A 433 0.92 7.10 -12.83
N ARG A 434 -0.06 7.44 -13.68
CA ARG A 434 -0.04 8.68 -14.47
C ARG A 434 0.00 9.93 -13.59
N THR A 435 -0.80 9.97 -12.51
CA THR A 435 -0.81 11.11 -11.58
C THR A 435 0.49 11.18 -10.76
N THR A 436 1.10 10.04 -10.43
CA THR A 436 2.40 9.98 -9.76
C THR A 436 3.51 10.59 -10.63
N LEU A 437 3.53 10.29 -11.94
CA LEU A 437 4.49 10.91 -12.87
C LEU A 437 4.34 12.44 -12.92
N PHE A 438 3.10 12.95 -12.90
CA PHE A 438 2.85 14.39 -12.86
C PHE A 438 3.32 15.04 -11.56
N MET A 439 3.02 14.40 -10.43
CA MET A 439 3.47 14.84 -9.11
C MET A 439 5.01 14.90 -9.07
N ASN A 440 5.69 13.84 -9.50
CA ASN A 440 7.16 13.78 -9.53
C ASN A 440 7.75 14.88 -10.42
N SER A 441 7.22 15.10 -11.61
CA SER A 441 7.64 16.19 -12.49
C SER A 441 7.51 17.57 -11.80
N PHE A 442 6.41 17.79 -11.06
CA PHE A 442 6.19 19.04 -10.34
C PHE A 442 7.17 19.21 -9.17
N ILE A 443 7.33 18.18 -8.35
CA ILE A 443 8.18 18.22 -7.15
C ILE A 443 9.66 18.33 -7.51
N ASN A 444 10.11 17.60 -8.54
CA ASN A 444 11.49 17.63 -9.01
C ASN A 444 11.82 18.87 -9.84
N GLY A 445 10.81 19.71 -10.15
CA GLY A 445 10.97 20.90 -10.97
C GLY A 445 11.36 20.62 -12.41
N THR A 446 11.14 19.40 -12.90
CA THR A 446 11.44 19.00 -14.28
C THR A 446 10.33 19.43 -15.24
N SER A 447 10.67 19.61 -16.51
CA SER A 447 9.65 19.87 -17.52
C SER A 447 8.99 18.56 -17.97
N TRP A 448 7.71 18.62 -18.32
CA TRP A 448 7.02 17.43 -18.85
C TRP A 448 7.68 16.87 -20.13
N LYS A 449 8.29 17.73 -20.93
CA LYS A 449 9.08 17.29 -22.09
C LYS A 449 10.28 16.41 -21.67
N TRP A 450 10.88 16.71 -20.53
CA TRP A 450 11.96 15.91 -19.98
C TRP A 450 11.42 14.53 -19.56
N GLU A 451 10.36 14.49 -18.76
CA GLU A 451 9.74 13.25 -18.27
C GLU A 451 9.26 12.36 -19.41
N ALA A 452 8.52 12.91 -20.37
CA ALA A 452 8.03 12.15 -21.53
C ALA A 452 9.16 11.58 -22.40
N GLY A 453 10.38 12.12 -22.28
CA GLY A 453 11.57 11.63 -23.00
C GLY A 453 12.42 10.64 -22.19
N LYS A 454 12.05 10.24 -20.97
CA LYS A 454 12.85 9.40 -20.08
C LYS A 454 13.25 8.08 -20.73
N LEU A 455 12.31 7.31 -21.25
CA LEU A 455 12.60 6.03 -21.90
C LEU A 455 13.52 6.17 -23.12
N ASP A 456 13.36 7.22 -23.91
CA ASP A 456 14.24 7.49 -25.03
C ASP A 456 15.69 7.79 -24.61
N ARG A 457 15.90 8.42 -23.45
CA ARG A 457 17.24 8.66 -22.91
C ARG A 457 17.81 7.38 -22.31
N MET A 458 17.04 6.66 -21.52
CA MET A 458 17.46 5.38 -20.90
C MET A 458 17.88 4.36 -21.97
N SER A 459 17.13 4.29 -23.09
CA SER A 459 17.47 3.38 -24.20
C SER A 459 18.84 3.63 -24.85
N LYS A 460 19.43 4.82 -24.66
CA LYS A 460 20.73 5.23 -25.21
C LYS A 460 21.89 5.08 -24.23
N VAL A 461 21.61 4.75 -22.99
CA VAL A 461 22.65 4.56 -21.97
C VAL A 461 23.53 3.37 -22.39
N SER A 462 24.81 3.58 -22.46
CA SER A 462 25.80 2.55 -22.78
C SER A 462 26.36 1.89 -21.53
N LYS A 463 27.02 0.76 -21.69
CA LYS A 463 27.75 0.10 -20.62
C LYS A 463 28.84 1.00 -20.02
N GLU A 464 29.52 1.74 -20.87
CA GLU A 464 30.52 2.72 -20.46
C GLU A 464 29.94 3.83 -19.61
N ASP A 465 28.70 4.29 -19.90
CA ASP A 465 27.99 5.30 -19.09
C ASP A 465 27.69 4.74 -17.69
N VAL A 466 27.20 3.51 -17.58
CA VAL A 466 26.93 2.84 -16.31
C VAL A 466 28.21 2.68 -15.49
N VAL A 467 29.31 2.20 -16.11
CA VAL A 467 30.60 2.02 -15.45
C VAL A 467 31.18 3.36 -14.98
N ALA A 468 31.09 4.40 -15.81
CA ALA A 468 31.55 5.75 -15.45
C ALA A 468 30.74 6.31 -14.28
N TRP A 469 29.40 6.13 -14.28
CA TRP A 469 28.50 6.52 -13.22
C TRP A 469 28.82 5.78 -11.92
N ALA A 470 28.97 4.44 -11.97
CA ALA A 470 29.27 3.61 -10.80
C ALA A 470 30.60 4.01 -10.15
N ASN A 471 31.66 4.26 -10.94
CA ASN A 471 32.97 4.72 -10.43
C ASN A 471 32.90 6.11 -9.82
N LYS A 472 31.96 6.98 -10.24
CA LYS A 472 31.79 8.33 -9.70
C LYS A 472 30.97 8.34 -8.40
N TYR A 473 29.85 7.60 -8.36
CA TYR A 473 28.86 7.69 -7.30
C TYR A 473 28.88 6.54 -6.29
N LEU A 474 29.55 5.43 -6.61
CA LEU A 474 29.71 4.27 -5.72
C LEU A 474 31.21 4.05 -5.41
N PRO A 475 31.92 5.04 -4.82
CA PRO A 475 33.35 4.84 -4.49
C PRO A 475 33.53 3.73 -3.43
N GLU A 476 34.71 3.09 -3.45
CA GLU A 476 35.03 1.91 -2.65
C GLU A 476 34.86 2.14 -1.13
N ASP A 477 35.29 3.31 -0.64
CA ASP A 477 35.23 3.68 0.78
C ASP A 477 34.15 4.73 1.09
N GLY A 478 33.32 5.11 0.11
CA GLY A 478 32.40 6.24 0.19
C GLY A 478 30.96 5.90 0.52
N TYR A 479 30.73 4.97 1.47
CA TYR A 479 29.39 4.51 1.83
C TYR A 479 29.15 4.58 3.34
N ALA A 480 27.90 4.38 3.73
CA ALA A 480 27.51 4.13 5.11
C ALA A 480 26.92 2.73 5.23
N VAL A 481 27.08 2.10 6.39
CA VAL A 481 26.55 0.77 6.71
C VAL A 481 25.94 0.73 8.09
N VAL A 482 24.81 0.05 8.19
CA VAL A 482 24.12 -0.25 9.45
C VAL A 482 24.14 -1.75 9.64
N PHE A 483 24.65 -2.19 10.78
CA PHE A 483 24.48 -3.56 11.25
C PHE A 483 23.29 -3.60 12.20
N LYS A 484 22.23 -4.28 11.79
CA LYS A 484 21.06 -4.49 12.63
C LYS A 484 21.21 -5.78 13.40
N HIS A 485 21.21 -5.67 14.72
CA HIS A 485 21.36 -6.79 15.65
C HIS A 485 20.06 -7.12 16.35
N LEU A 486 19.87 -8.38 16.71
CA LEU A 486 18.77 -8.82 17.55
C LEU A 486 18.96 -8.34 18.98
N GLY A 487 17.97 -7.65 19.56
CA GLY A 487 17.99 -7.19 20.95
C GLY A 487 17.14 -5.98 21.22
N GLU A 488 16.98 -5.64 22.50
CA GLU A 488 16.25 -4.45 22.92
C GLU A 488 17.00 -3.17 22.55
N ASP A 489 16.32 -2.25 21.88
CA ASP A 489 16.82 -0.88 21.69
C ASP A 489 16.64 -0.05 22.97
N LYS A 490 17.73 0.11 23.70
CA LYS A 490 17.77 0.89 24.97
C LYS A 490 17.78 2.40 24.76
N SER A 491 17.89 2.89 23.54
CA SER A 491 17.85 4.31 23.21
C SER A 491 16.43 4.88 23.21
N ILE A 492 15.42 4.03 23.03
CA ILE A 492 14.01 4.41 22.99
C ILE A 492 13.55 4.80 24.41
N LYS A 493 13.17 6.07 24.56
CA LYS A 493 12.63 6.58 25.82
C LYS A 493 11.14 6.20 25.93
N LYS A 494 10.74 5.66 27.08
CA LYS A 494 9.32 5.57 27.42
C LYS A 494 8.84 6.94 27.86
N ILE A 495 7.90 7.52 27.14
CA ILE A 495 7.21 8.76 27.54
C ILE A 495 5.78 8.41 27.90
N ASP A 496 5.35 8.73 29.11
CA ASP A 496 3.99 8.46 29.53
C ASP A 496 2.99 9.31 28.73
N ALA A 497 1.93 8.69 28.24
CA ALA A 497 0.84 9.39 27.57
C ALA A 497 0.04 10.22 28.59
N PRO A 498 -0.34 11.47 28.27
CA PRO A 498 -1.23 12.24 29.12
C PRO A 498 -2.61 11.59 29.19
N LYS A 499 -3.35 11.87 30.26
CA LYS A 499 -4.73 11.40 30.40
C LYS A 499 -5.64 12.27 29.53
N ILE A 500 -6.29 11.64 28.54
CA ILE A 500 -7.27 12.26 27.65
C ILE A 500 -8.66 11.83 28.04
N THR A 501 -9.58 12.79 28.10
CA THR A 501 -11.01 12.52 28.24
C THR A 501 -11.61 12.18 26.87
N PRO A 502 -12.35 11.06 26.70
CA PRO A 502 -13.00 10.74 25.44
C PRO A 502 -13.86 11.90 24.92
N ILE A 503 -13.64 12.28 23.68
CA ILE A 503 -14.36 13.41 23.05
C ILE A 503 -15.72 12.99 22.49
N TYR A 504 -16.59 13.97 22.26
CA TYR A 504 -17.89 13.76 21.59
C TYR A 504 -17.66 13.54 20.10
N THR A 505 -18.22 12.48 19.55
CA THR A 505 -18.11 12.16 18.10
C THR A 505 -19.18 12.86 17.26
N ASN A 506 -20.29 13.28 17.86
CA ASN A 506 -21.40 13.98 17.18
C ASN A 506 -21.78 13.36 15.82
N ARG A 507 -21.75 12.03 15.75
CA ARG A 507 -21.91 11.26 14.53
C ARG A 507 -23.27 11.46 13.84
N ASP A 508 -24.28 11.87 14.63
CA ASP A 508 -25.64 12.21 14.20
C ASP A 508 -25.78 13.67 13.72
N LYS A 509 -24.68 14.41 13.65
CA LYS A 509 -24.65 15.82 13.24
C LYS A 509 -23.98 15.95 11.87
N GLN A 510 -24.42 17.01 11.17
CA GLN A 510 -23.82 17.43 9.90
C GLN A 510 -23.83 18.95 9.79
N SER A 511 -22.85 19.48 9.05
CA SER A 511 -22.82 20.91 8.70
C SER A 511 -23.81 21.26 7.59
N ALA A 512 -24.12 22.55 7.45
CA ALA A 512 -24.88 23.03 6.31
C ALA A 512 -24.16 22.77 4.98
N PHE A 513 -22.81 22.80 4.98
CA PHE A 513 -22.00 22.55 3.80
C PHE A 513 -22.16 21.09 3.31
N LEU A 514 -22.11 20.11 4.22
CA LEU A 514 -22.35 18.71 3.87
C LEU A 514 -23.77 18.52 3.34
N ALA A 515 -24.77 19.13 3.97
CA ALA A 515 -26.14 19.05 3.50
C ALA A 515 -26.33 19.62 2.08
N GLU A 516 -25.62 20.69 1.75
CA GLU A 516 -25.62 21.26 0.38
C GLU A 516 -24.94 20.35 -0.64
N ILE A 517 -23.80 19.73 -0.28
CA ILE A 517 -23.12 18.78 -1.16
C ILE A 517 -24.00 17.53 -1.39
N ALA A 518 -24.63 17.02 -0.33
CA ALA A 518 -25.54 15.87 -0.39
C ALA A 518 -26.79 16.15 -1.27
N ALA A 519 -27.28 17.40 -1.26
CA ALA A 519 -28.43 17.81 -2.07
C ALA A 519 -28.06 18.08 -3.55
N ALA A 520 -26.79 18.08 -3.92
CA ALA A 520 -26.39 18.28 -5.30
C ALA A 520 -26.79 17.06 -6.16
N GLU A 521 -27.36 17.31 -7.33
CA GLU A 521 -27.80 16.29 -8.28
C GLU A 521 -26.89 16.31 -9.53
N PRO A 522 -25.71 15.68 -9.50
CA PRO A 522 -24.86 15.57 -10.68
C PRO A 522 -25.52 14.66 -11.74
N ALA A 523 -25.11 14.80 -13.00
CA ALA A 523 -25.60 13.92 -14.05
C ALA A 523 -25.36 12.45 -13.67
N PRO A 524 -26.36 11.56 -13.75
CA PRO A 524 -26.21 10.19 -13.29
C PRO A 524 -25.22 9.40 -14.18
N ILE A 525 -24.43 8.54 -13.56
CA ILE A 525 -23.64 7.52 -14.25
C ILE A 525 -24.40 6.20 -14.10
N GLU A 526 -24.68 5.55 -15.23
CA GLU A 526 -25.33 4.25 -15.21
C GLU A 526 -24.31 3.15 -14.85
N PRO A 527 -24.70 2.19 -13.99
CA PRO A 527 -23.82 1.08 -13.65
C PRO A 527 -23.61 0.16 -14.86
N VAL A 528 -22.41 -0.36 -15.01
CA VAL A 528 -22.09 -1.37 -16.02
C VAL A 528 -21.48 -2.56 -15.30
N PHE A 529 -22.22 -3.66 -15.28
CA PHE A 529 -21.77 -4.91 -14.71
C PHE A 529 -21.18 -5.81 -15.79
N VAL A 530 -20.19 -6.62 -15.41
CA VAL A 530 -19.59 -7.59 -16.33
C VAL A 530 -20.65 -8.60 -16.79
N ASP A 531 -20.63 -8.91 -18.09
CA ASP A 531 -21.44 -9.93 -18.73
C ASP A 531 -20.51 -11.05 -19.20
N TYR A 532 -20.41 -12.12 -18.41
CA TYR A 532 -19.47 -13.21 -18.67
C TYR A 532 -19.64 -13.89 -20.03
N GLU A 533 -20.84 -13.81 -20.65
CA GLU A 533 -21.08 -14.37 -21.97
C GLU A 533 -20.56 -13.49 -23.12
N LYS A 534 -20.41 -12.15 -22.86
CA LYS A 534 -19.97 -11.18 -23.86
C LYS A 534 -18.55 -10.71 -23.65
N ASP A 535 -18.16 -10.52 -22.37
CA ASP A 535 -16.92 -9.86 -22.02
C ASP A 535 -15.71 -10.79 -22.00
N MET A 536 -15.96 -12.12 -22.05
CA MET A 536 -14.94 -13.16 -22.15
C MET A 536 -15.42 -14.33 -22.98
N THR A 537 -14.55 -15.29 -23.25
CA THR A 537 -14.90 -16.55 -23.92
C THR A 537 -14.45 -17.71 -23.06
N VAL A 538 -15.35 -18.64 -22.79
CA VAL A 538 -15.04 -19.96 -22.26
C VAL A 538 -14.95 -20.93 -23.42
N ALA A 539 -13.78 -21.53 -23.62
CA ALA A 539 -13.52 -22.45 -24.71
C ALA A 539 -12.96 -23.78 -24.19
N ASP A 540 -13.26 -24.85 -24.88
CA ASP A 540 -12.59 -26.13 -24.66
C ASP A 540 -11.22 -26.14 -25.37
N PHE A 541 -10.21 -26.66 -24.68
CA PHE A 541 -8.90 -26.96 -25.21
C PHE A 541 -8.49 -28.37 -24.75
N ASP A 542 -8.66 -29.36 -25.65
CA ASP A 542 -8.55 -30.78 -25.32
C ASP A 542 -9.41 -31.18 -24.11
N CYS A 543 -8.81 -31.69 -23.04
CA CYS A 543 -9.50 -32.01 -21.77
C CYS A 543 -9.55 -30.84 -20.78
N LEU A 544 -9.06 -29.66 -21.17
CA LEU A 544 -8.95 -28.47 -20.30
C LEU A 544 -9.95 -27.39 -20.70
N ARG A 545 -10.18 -26.47 -19.78
CA ARG A 545 -10.98 -25.27 -19.98
C ARG A 545 -10.05 -24.07 -20.19
N LEU A 546 -10.24 -23.33 -21.29
CA LEU A 546 -9.56 -22.09 -21.60
C LEU A 546 -10.50 -20.89 -21.38
N LEU A 547 -10.17 -20.05 -20.41
CA LEU A 547 -10.79 -18.75 -20.20
C LEU A 547 -10.00 -17.70 -20.98
N TYR A 548 -10.62 -17.10 -21.97
CA TYR A 548 -9.98 -16.18 -22.91
C TYR A 548 -10.60 -14.81 -22.87
N LYS A 549 -9.75 -13.77 -22.77
CA LYS A 549 -10.13 -12.38 -23.00
C LYS A 549 -9.08 -11.66 -23.83
N LYS A 550 -9.52 -10.98 -24.88
CA LYS A 550 -8.63 -10.19 -25.71
C LYS A 550 -8.20 -8.90 -25.04
N ASN A 551 -6.90 -8.61 -25.05
CA ASN A 551 -6.34 -7.32 -24.67
C ASN A 551 -6.36 -6.39 -25.91
N GLU A 552 -7.15 -5.31 -25.83
CA GLU A 552 -7.25 -4.30 -26.89
C GLU A 552 -6.53 -2.99 -26.52
N ARG A 553 -5.83 -2.97 -25.36
CA ARG A 553 -5.23 -1.77 -24.78
C ARG A 553 -3.74 -1.61 -25.11
N ASN A 554 -3.02 -2.72 -25.12
CA ASN A 554 -1.57 -2.77 -25.35
C ASN A 554 -1.12 -4.17 -25.79
N ASP A 555 0.19 -4.32 -26.01
CA ASP A 555 0.81 -5.56 -26.47
C ASP A 555 1.30 -6.47 -25.33
N ILE A 556 0.73 -6.35 -24.13
CA ILE A 556 1.06 -7.22 -23.00
C ILE A 556 0.11 -8.42 -22.99
N ALA A 557 0.67 -9.59 -22.72
CA ALA A 557 -0.09 -10.81 -22.54
C ALA A 557 0.21 -11.48 -21.21
N SER A 558 -0.81 -12.09 -20.63
CA SER A 558 -0.75 -12.98 -19.48
C SER A 558 -1.35 -14.33 -19.84
N LEU A 559 -0.64 -15.39 -19.51
CA LEU A 559 -1.07 -16.78 -19.63
C LEU A 559 -0.87 -17.45 -18.27
N ALA A 560 -1.90 -18.09 -17.73
CA ALA A 560 -1.79 -18.78 -16.45
C ALA A 560 -2.39 -20.19 -16.52
N PHE A 561 -1.70 -21.15 -15.95
CA PHE A 561 -2.16 -22.50 -15.68
C PHE A 561 -2.55 -22.61 -14.21
N ARG A 562 -3.85 -22.68 -13.92
CA ARG A 562 -4.41 -22.67 -12.56
C ARG A 562 -4.90 -24.05 -12.17
N TYR A 563 -4.25 -24.63 -11.20
CA TYR A 563 -4.57 -25.91 -10.58
C TYR A 563 -5.36 -25.69 -9.29
N ASP A 564 -6.41 -26.48 -9.06
CA ASP A 564 -7.19 -26.46 -7.82
C ASP A 564 -6.55 -27.35 -6.72
N ARG A 565 -5.24 -27.25 -6.56
CA ARG A 565 -4.41 -27.92 -5.54
C ARG A 565 -3.36 -26.93 -5.03
N GLY A 566 -3.10 -26.91 -3.74
CA GLY A 566 -2.10 -26.04 -3.12
C GLY A 566 -1.50 -26.66 -1.87
N SER A 567 -0.88 -25.84 -1.01
CA SER A 567 -0.17 -26.31 0.19
C SER A 567 -1.07 -26.96 1.25
N ASP A 568 -2.38 -26.69 1.26
CA ASP A 568 -3.34 -27.36 2.13
C ASP A 568 -3.54 -28.85 1.76
N ASN A 569 -3.28 -29.19 0.51
CA ASN A 569 -3.37 -30.54 -0.03
C ASN A 569 -2.02 -31.25 -0.04
N ASP A 570 -0.98 -30.49 -0.29
CA ASP A 570 0.39 -30.96 -0.43
C ASP A 570 1.36 -29.91 0.09
N PRO A 571 1.79 -29.99 1.35
CA PRO A 571 2.69 -29.02 1.93
C PRO A 571 4.11 -29.03 1.34
N VAL A 572 4.48 -30.07 0.58
CA VAL A 572 5.76 -30.15 -0.15
C VAL A 572 5.74 -29.23 -1.36
N LEU A 573 4.58 -29.00 -1.96
CA LEU A 573 4.44 -28.23 -3.21
C LEU A 573 5.01 -26.80 -3.13
N SER A 574 4.90 -26.14 -1.97
CA SER A 574 5.52 -24.83 -1.78
C SER A 574 7.05 -24.92 -1.86
N ILE A 575 7.63 -25.96 -1.25
CA ILE A 575 9.08 -26.20 -1.29
C ILE A 575 9.52 -26.59 -2.71
N ALA A 576 8.68 -27.36 -3.43
CA ALA A 576 8.93 -27.73 -4.82
C ALA A 576 8.96 -26.52 -5.76
N ALA A 577 8.04 -25.55 -5.56
CA ALA A 577 8.01 -24.31 -6.32
C ALA A 577 9.27 -23.44 -6.05
N ASP A 578 9.68 -23.34 -4.79
CA ASP A 578 10.92 -22.64 -4.44
C ASP A 578 12.15 -23.36 -5.00
N TYR A 579 12.23 -24.69 -4.85
CA TYR A 579 13.32 -25.51 -5.33
C TYR A 579 13.48 -25.44 -6.86
N PHE A 580 12.39 -25.44 -7.61
CA PHE A 580 12.37 -25.27 -9.06
C PHE A 580 13.14 -24.02 -9.50
N SER A 581 13.10 -22.94 -8.74
CA SER A 581 13.79 -21.69 -9.09
C SER A 581 15.32 -21.77 -9.06
N TYR A 582 15.87 -22.77 -8.40
CA TYR A 582 17.31 -23.01 -8.29
C TYR A 582 17.82 -24.09 -9.23
N LEU A 583 16.92 -24.84 -9.89
CA LEU A 583 17.29 -26.00 -10.68
C LEU A 583 17.57 -25.68 -12.13
N GLY A 584 18.57 -26.34 -12.70
CA GLY A 584 18.85 -26.39 -14.12
C GLY A 584 18.19 -27.60 -14.80
N SER A 585 18.15 -27.56 -16.12
CA SER A 585 17.87 -28.68 -17.01
C SER A 585 19.10 -28.99 -17.85
N ASP A 586 19.02 -29.98 -18.74
CA ASP A 586 20.08 -30.26 -19.71
C ASP A 586 20.27 -29.14 -20.76
N LYS A 587 19.31 -28.23 -20.90
CA LYS A 587 19.32 -27.08 -21.84
C LYS A 587 19.68 -25.77 -21.19
N TYR A 588 19.22 -25.52 -19.97
CA TYR A 588 19.39 -24.24 -19.26
C TYR A 588 19.94 -24.49 -17.84
N SER A 589 20.95 -23.74 -17.43
CA SER A 589 21.16 -23.53 -15.99
C SER A 589 20.00 -22.68 -15.41
N ALA A 590 19.87 -22.61 -14.08
CA ALA A 590 18.85 -21.76 -13.45
C ALA A 590 19.04 -20.29 -13.88
N GLU A 591 20.29 -19.80 -13.90
CA GLU A 591 20.62 -18.44 -14.31
C GLU A 591 20.35 -18.18 -15.80
N ASP A 592 20.65 -19.16 -16.68
CA ASP A 592 20.41 -19.03 -18.11
C ASP A 592 18.90 -19.02 -18.42
N PHE A 593 18.11 -19.80 -17.69
CA PHE A 593 16.65 -19.79 -17.79
C PHE A 593 16.09 -18.45 -17.38
N ALA A 594 16.48 -17.95 -16.20
CA ALA A 594 16.05 -16.63 -15.70
C ALA A 594 16.46 -15.52 -16.68
N MET A 595 17.69 -15.53 -17.18
CA MET A 595 18.19 -14.55 -18.15
C MET A 595 17.45 -14.65 -19.50
N THR A 596 17.09 -15.86 -19.95
CA THR A 596 16.31 -16.06 -21.17
C THR A 596 14.94 -15.40 -21.08
N LEU A 597 14.20 -15.63 -19.98
CA LEU A 597 12.90 -15.00 -19.77
C LEU A 597 13.02 -13.48 -19.62
N TYR A 598 13.99 -13.02 -18.86
CA TYR A 598 14.21 -11.59 -18.63
C TYR A 598 14.59 -10.87 -19.92
N GLY A 599 15.43 -11.50 -20.77
CA GLY A 599 15.79 -10.98 -22.10
C GLY A 599 14.61 -10.92 -23.08
N LEU A 600 13.62 -11.80 -22.92
CA LEU A 600 12.37 -11.75 -23.68
C LEU A 600 11.38 -10.71 -23.13
N ALA A 601 11.72 -9.96 -22.09
CA ALA A 601 10.80 -9.14 -21.32
C ALA A 601 9.54 -9.95 -20.92
N CYS A 602 9.76 -11.16 -20.43
CA CYS A 602 8.74 -12.07 -19.92
C CYS A 602 9.13 -12.54 -18.53
N SER A 603 8.14 -12.93 -17.73
CA SER A 603 8.36 -13.51 -16.41
C SER A 603 7.47 -14.72 -16.23
N ALA A 604 8.06 -15.79 -15.68
CA ALA A 604 7.30 -16.95 -15.21
C ALA A 604 7.35 -16.99 -13.68
N THR A 605 6.21 -17.21 -13.04
CA THR A 605 6.12 -17.24 -11.58
C THR A 605 5.17 -18.37 -11.16
N PRO A 606 5.70 -19.51 -10.65
CA PRO A 606 4.89 -20.46 -9.91
C PRO A 606 4.48 -19.84 -8.57
N ARG A 607 3.18 -19.88 -8.25
CA ARG A 607 2.64 -19.41 -6.96
C ARG A 607 1.77 -20.49 -6.35
N VAL A 608 2.17 -20.98 -5.20
CA VAL A 608 1.44 -21.95 -4.42
C VAL A 608 0.66 -21.23 -3.32
N GLY A 609 -0.66 -21.27 -3.42
CA GLY A 609 -1.56 -20.84 -2.35
C GLY A 609 -2.04 -22.02 -1.52
N GLY A 610 -2.94 -21.77 -0.54
CA GLY A 610 -3.48 -22.83 0.30
C GLY A 610 -4.18 -23.93 -0.51
N ASN A 611 -5.12 -23.57 -1.36
CA ASN A 611 -5.94 -24.51 -2.13
C ASN A 611 -5.80 -24.39 -3.66
N THR A 612 -4.90 -23.56 -4.14
CA THR A 612 -4.66 -23.37 -5.57
C THR A 612 -3.18 -23.12 -5.85
N THR A 613 -2.71 -23.61 -6.99
CA THR A 613 -1.41 -23.26 -7.55
C THR A 613 -1.60 -22.65 -8.93
N ALA A 614 -0.90 -21.58 -9.23
CA ALA A 614 -0.88 -20.94 -10.54
C ALA A 614 0.55 -20.83 -11.07
N ILE A 615 0.78 -21.29 -12.28
CA ILE A 615 2.00 -21.06 -13.04
C ILE A 615 1.67 -19.99 -14.07
N SER A 616 2.15 -18.75 -13.84
CA SER A 616 1.81 -17.59 -14.66
C SER A 616 3.00 -17.17 -15.51
N LEU A 617 2.73 -16.84 -16.77
CA LEU A 617 3.69 -16.29 -17.74
C LEU A 617 3.14 -14.97 -18.25
N THR A 618 3.85 -13.86 -17.97
CA THR A 618 3.43 -12.51 -18.35
C THR A 618 4.58 -11.77 -19.04
N GLY A 619 4.25 -10.94 -20.03
CA GLY A 619 5.24 -10.10 -20.74
C GLY A 619 4.77 -9.61 -22.10
N LEU A 620 5.72 -9.27 -22.96
CA LEU A 620 5.42 -8.84 -24.34
C LEU A 620 4.82 -9.99 -25.13
N SER A 621 3.66 -9.76 -25.75
CA SER A 621 2.89 -10.81 -26.43
C SER A 621 3.64 -11.44 -27.60
N GLU A 622 4.51 -10.68 -28.29
CA GLU A 622 5.34 -11.18 -29.39
C GLU A 622 6.35 -12.23 -28.94
N ASN A 623 6.79 -12.17 -27.67
CA ASN A 623 7.77 -13.06 -27.08
C ASN A 623 7.15 -14.23 -26.30
N LEU A 624 5.82 -14.17 -26.06
CA LEU A 624 5.13 -15.17 -25.24
C LEU A 624 5.30 -16.61 -25.74
N PRO A 625 5.25 -16.90 -27.06
CA PRO A 625 5.48 -18.26 -27.55
C PRO A 625 6.86 -18.82 -27.25
N ALA A 626 7.92 -17.99 -27.34
CA ALA A 626 9.27 -18.40 -27.04
C ALA A 626 9.48 -18.59 -25.53
N ALA A 627 8.86 -17.71 -24.72
CA ALA A 627 8.89 -17.82 -23.27
C ALA A 627 8.11 -19.05 -22.78
N LEU A 628 6.98 -19.39 -23.41
CA LEU A 628 6.22 -20.60 -23.11
C LEU A 628 7.02 -21.86 -23.46
N GLU A 629 7.68 -21.88 -24.63
CA GLU A 629 8.56 -22.99 -25.01
C GLU A 629 9.66 -23.23 -23.97
N ALA A 630 10.30 -22.16 -23.51
CA ALA A 630 11.35 -22.24 -22.50
C ALA A 630 10.80 -22.73 -21.13
N LEU A 631 9.65 -22.19 -20.70
CA LEU A 631 9.00 -22.56 -19.44
C LEU A 631 8.58 -24.03 -19.44
N GLU A 632 7.87 -24.49 -20.46
CA GLU A 632 7.42 -25.88 -20.57
C GLU A 632 8.60 -26.87 -20.63
N TYR A 633 9.67 -26.47 -21.34
CA TYR A 633 10.89 -27.25 -21.35
C TYR A 633 11.49 -27.36 -19.96
N GLN A 634 11.65 -26.24 -19.26
CA GLN A 634 12.25 -26.22 -17.92
C GLN A 634 11.40 -27.02 -16.91
N LEU A 635 10.08 -26.80 -16.88
CA LEU A 635 9.18 -27.51 -15.96
C LEU A 635 9.28 -29.03 -16.04
N ARG A 636 9.55 -29.57 -17.22
CA ARG A 636 9.55 -31.02 -17.49
C ARG A 636 10.92 -31.68 -17.56
N ASN A 637 11.98 -30.89 -17.48
CA ASN A 637 13.35 -31.39 -17.65
C ASN A 637 14.33 -30.91 -16.57
N VAL A 638 13.83 -30.30 -15.49
CA VAL A 638 14.69 -29.97 -14.35
C VAL A 638 15.31 -31.23 -13.77
N GLN A 639 16.53 -31.09 -13.30
CA GLN A 639 17.28 -32.19 -12.73
C GLN A 639 17.40 -32.02 -11.21
N PRO A 640 17.20 -33.10 -10.44
CA PRO A 640 17.34 -33.03 -8.99
C PRO A 640 18.80 -32.75 -8.60
N ASP A 641 19.00 -31.97 -7.55
CA ASP A 641 20.31 -31.63 -6.99
C ASP A 641 20.25 -31.59 -5.46
N GLU A 642 20.83 -32.60 -4.81
CA GLU A 642 20.80 -32.73 -3.34
C GLU A 642 21.58 -31.63 -2.62
N ASP A 643 22.63 -31.08 -3.22
CA ASP A 643 23.40 -30.00 -2.62
C ASP A 643 22.53 -28.72 -2.57
N ILE A 644 21.83 -28.37 -3.66
CA ILE A 644 20.90 -27.27 -3.73
C ILE A 644 19.73 -27.45 -2.75
N LEU A 645 19.14 -28.67 -2.67
CA LEU A 645 18.07 -28.93 -1.73
C LEU A 645 18.58 -28.86 -0.27
N SER A 646 19.78 -29.29 0.01
CA SER A 646 20.35 -29.22 1.35
C SER A 646 20.49 -27.77 1.82
N GLU A 647 20.96 -26.87 0.96
CA GLU A 647 21.04 -25.45 1.23
C GLU A 647 19.63 -24.84 1.40
N LEU A 648 18.68 -25.15 0.50
CA LEU A 648 17.30 -24.68 0.60
C LEU A 648 16.63 -25.12 1.92
N LYS A 649 16.84 -26.37 2.34
CA LYS A 649 16.33 -26.85 3.65
C LYS A 649 16.92 -26.03 4.81
N ALA A 650 18.20 -25.71 4.76
CA ALA A 650 18.85 -24.88 5.79
C ALA A 650 18.25 -23.46 5.79
N ASP A 651 18.03 -22.88 4.62
CA ASP A 651 17.43 -21.55 4.45
C ASP A 651 15.97 -21.52 4.92
N ILE A 652 15.17 -22.55 4.63
CA ILE A 652 13.81 -22.70 5.13
C ILE A 652 13.81 -22.76 6.67
N LEU A 653 14.67 -23.57 7.27
CA LEU A 653 14.73 -23.68 8.73
C LEU A 653 15.16 -22.37 9.38
N ARG A 654 16.08 -21.63 8.77
CA ARG A 654 16.50 -20.32 9.22
C ARG A 654 15.35 -19.30 9.11
N SER A 655 14.68 -19.22 7.96
CA SER A 655 13.53 -18.33 7.73
C SER A 655 12.38 -18.60 8.70
N ARG A 656 12.14 -19.85 9.08
CA ARG A 656 11.16 -20.23 10.10
C ARG A 656 11.51 -19.69 11.49
N GLU A 657 12.76 -19.73 11.88
CA GLU A 657 13.20 -19.14 13.16
C GLU A 657 13.14 -17.61 13.12
N ASP A 658 13.41 -16.98 11.97
CA ASP A 658 13.29 -15.53 11.79
C ASP A 658 11.83 -15.09 11.76
N SER A 659 10.92 -15.86 11.16
CA SER A 659 9.47 -15.59 11.19
C SER A 659 8.91 -15.52 12.62
N LYS A 660 9.43 -16.29 13.55
CA LYS A 660 9.04 -16.25 14.98
C LYS A 660 9.50 -14.96 15.70
N LYS A 661 10.41 -14.20 15.10
CA LYS A 661 10.91 -12.92 15.61
C LYS A 661 10.14 -11.74 14.98
N ASN A 662 9.34 -11.98 13.96
CA ASN A 662 8.55 -10.95 13.29
C ASN A 662 7.13 -10.88 13.85
N GLN A 663 6.75 -9.73 14.41
CA GLN A 663 5.45 -9.55 15.07
C GLN A 663 4.27 -9.76 14.11
N ARG A 664 4.39 -9.30 12.85
CA ARG A 664 3.33 -9.45 11.84
C ARG A 664 3.14 -10.91 11.46
N ALA A 665 4.22 -11.66 11.25
CA ALA A 665 4.18 -13.10 10.98
C ALA A 665 3.55 -13.88 12.14
N CYS A 666 3.94 -13.59 13.39
CA CYS A 666 3.35 -14.18 14.59
C CYS A 666 1.86 -13.88 14.72
N SER A 667 1.45 -12.63 14.44
CA SER A 667 0.04 -12.22 14.46
C SER A 667 -0.77 -12.97 13.40
N SER A 668 -0.25 -13.09 12.18
CA SER A 668 -0.90 -13.82 11.09
C SER A 668 -1.03 -15.32 11.41
N ALA A 669 0.01 -15.95 11.93
CA ALA A 669 -0.01 -17.34 12.36
C ALA A 669 -1.04 -17.59 13.47
N LEU A 670 -1.10 -16.70 14.48
CA LEU A 670 -2.11 -16.79 15.55
C LEU A 670 -3.53 -16.58 15.03
N GLN A 671 -3.75 -15.72 14.04
CA GLN A 671 -5.05 -15.56 13.39
C GLN A 671 -5.47 -16.78 12.58
N ASN A 672 -4.53 -17.43 11.88
CA ASN A 672 -4.80 -18.71 11.20
C ASN A 672 -5.16 -19.82 12.20
N TYR A 673 -4.42 -19.90 13.31
CA TYR A 673 -4.72 -20.81 14.41
C TYR A 673 -6.12 -20.57 15.00
N LEU A 674 -6.49 -19.28 15.19
CA LEU A 674 -7.82 -18.89 15.67
C LEU A 674 -8.93 -19.34 14.69
N THR A 675 -8.72 -19.12 13.39
CA THR A 675 -9.71 -19.31 12.32
C THR A 675 -9.89 -20.79 11.97
N TYR A 676 -8.80 -21.54 11.82
CA TYR A 676 -8.84 -22.93 11.32
C TYR A 676 -8.50 -23.97 12.39
N GLY A 677 -7.75 -23.59 13.44
CA GLY A 677 -7.39 -24.47 14.55
C GLY A 677 -6.11 -25.25 14.32
N PRO A 678 -5.65 -26.00 15.38
CA PRO A 678 -4.36 -26.68 15.36
C PRO A 678 -4.25 -27.82 14.35
N GLU A 679 -5.34 -28.50 14.03
CA GLU A 679 -5.30 -29.64 13.10
C GLU A 679 -5.06 -29.17 11.65
N TYR A 680 -5.60 -28.01 11.27
CA TYR A 680 -5.33 -27.39 9.98
C TYR A 680 -3.85 -27.00 9.88
N ILE A 681 -3.29 -26.34 10.91
CA ILE A 681 -1.89 -25.95 10.92
C ILE A 681 -0.98 -27.18 10.78
N LYS A 682 -1.26 -28.26 11.53
CA LYS A 682 -0.49 -29.50 11.44
C LYS A 682 -0.59 -30.18 10.07
N ALA A 683 -1.75 -30.14 9.43
CA ALA A 683 -1.96 -30.78 8.13
C ALA A 683 -1.27 -30.02 6.99
N GLY A 684 -1.33 -28.68 7.02
CA GLY A 684 -0.78 -27.82 5.98
C GLY A 684 0.68 -27.40 6.19
N THR A 685 1.35 -27.85 7.27
CA THR A 685 2.72 -27.41 7.59
C THR A 685 3.62 -28.59 7.91
N LEU A 686 4.69 -28.76 7.15
CA LEU A 686 5.74 -29.73 7.46
C LEU A 686 6.48 -29.34 8.74
N THR A 687 6.71 -30.28 9.64
CA THR A 687 7.61 -30.04 10.78
C THR A 687 9.05 -29.81 10.32
N ASN A 688 9.88 -29.20 11.18
CA ASN A 688 11.31 -29.03 10.86
C ASN A 688 12.02 -30.35 10.61
N ALA A 689 11.64 -31.43 11.33
CA ALA A 689 12.17 -32.75 11.09
C ALA A 689 11.75 -33.33 9.73
N ALA A 690 10.51 -33.07 9.31
CA ALA A 690 10.03 -33.51 8.00
C ALA A 690 10.74 -32.76 6.87
N VAL A 691 10.94 -31.44 7.00
CA VAL A 691 11.71 -30.64 6.01
C VAL A 691 13.15 -31.17 5.90
N SER A 692 13.79 -31.45 7.04
CA SER A 692 15.17 -31.97 7.03
C SER A 692 15.29 -33.36 6.38
N ALA A 693 14.21 -34.13 6.35
CA ALA A 693 14.17 -35.49 5.81
C ALA A 693 13.81 -35.58 4.32
N LEU A 694 13.42 -34.46 3.69
CA LEU A 694 13.06 -34.44 2.26
C LEU A 694 14.28 -34.83 1.40
N GLU A 695 14.04 -35.60 0.35
CA GLU A 695 14.99 -35.92 -0.71
C GLU A 695 14.61 -35.20 -2.01
N SER A 696 15.56 -34.89 -2.87
CA SER A 696 15.36 -34.09 -4.09
C SER A 696 14.31 -34.70 -5.00
N GLU A 697 14.30 -36.02 -5.14
CA GLU A 697 13.34 -36.74 -5.99
C GLU A 697 11.92 -36.62 -5.43
N ASP A 698 11.72 -36.74 -4.10
CA ASP A 698 10.41 -36.57 -3.45
C ASP A 698 9.84 -35.16 -3.62
N VAL A 699 10.71 -34.14 -3.58
CA VAL A 699 10.29 -32.75 -3.77
C VAL A 699 9.87 -32.52 -5.21
N LEU A 700 10.60 -33.02 -6.21
CA LEU A 700 10.24 -32.87 -7.62
C LEU A 700 9.00 -33.68 -7.98
N GLU A 701 8.80 -34.88 -7.39
CA GLU A 701 7.60 -35.69 -7.59
C GLU A 701 6.33 -34.90 -7.30
N SER A 702 6.31 -34.04 -6.25
CA SER A 702 5.18 -33.16 -5.94
C SER A 702 4.85 -32.18 -7.07
N LEU A 703 5.87 -31.62 -7.73
CA LEU A 703 5.67 -30.73 -8.89
C LEU A 703 5.25 -31.51 -10.13
N GLU A 704 5.86 -32.67 -10.40
CA GLU A 704 5.54 -33.53 -11.54
C GLU A 704 4.09 -34.02 -11.45
N GLU A 705 3.66 -34.50 -10.26
CA GLU A 705 2.29 -34.88 -10.00
C GLU A 705 1.30 -33.74 -10.27
N LEU A 706 1.65 -32.47 -9.93
CA LEU A 706 0.81 -31.33 -10.23
C LEU A 706 0.68 -31.12 -11.75
N LEU A 707 1.77 -31.23 -12.50
CA LEU A 707 1.80 -31.01 -13.95
C LEU A 707 1.02 -32.10 -14.72
N GLU A 708 0.74 -33.24 -14.11
CA GLU A 708 -0.10 -34.32 -14.65
C GLU A 708 -1.60 -34.09 -14.41
N LYS A 709 -2.01 -33.04 -13.72
CA LYS A 709 -3.42 -32.78 -13.37
C LYS A 709 -4.10 -31.82 -14.33
N GLN A 710 -5.39 -32.05 -14.55
CA GLN A 710 -6.25 -31.10 -15.25
C GLN A 710 -6.30 -29.76 -14.52
N HIS A 711 -6.28 -28.69 -15.31
CA HIS A 711 -6.26 -27.34 -14.78
C HIS A 711 -7.05 -26.37 -15.69
N THR A 712 -7.24 -25.15 -15.22
CA THR A 712 -7.87 -24.09 -16.01
C THR A 712 -6.79 -23.21 -16.61
N ILE A 713 -6.86 -22.99 -17.93
CA ILE A 713 -5.99 -22.04 -18.63
C ILE A 713 -6.66 -20.68 -18.66
N LEU A 714 -5.95 -19.62 -18.27
CA LEU A 714 -6.40 -18.23 -18.38
C LEU A 714 -5.49 -17.52 -19.37
N TYR A 715 -6.08 -16.81 -20.32
CA TYR A 715 -5.33 -15.99 -21.27
C TYR A 715 -5.95 -14.59 -21.36
N TYR A 716 -5.14 -13.58 -21.15
CA TYR A 716 -5.42 -12.18 -21.44
C TYR A 716 -4.30 -11.62 -22.30
N GLY A 717 -4.58 -11.25 -23.54
CA GLY A 717 -3.55 -10.74 -24.44
C GLY A 717 -4.12 -10.37 -25.82
N PRO A 718 -3.31 -9.75 -26.71
CA PRO A 718 -3.79 -9.27 -28.02
C PRO A 718 -4.02 -10.37 -29.06
N ALA A 719 -3.44 -11.59 -28.88
CA ALA A 719 -3.61 -12.69 -29.83
C ALA A 719 -5.06 -13.18 -29.89
N SER A 720 -5.49 -13.64 -31.06
CA SER A 720 -6.82 -14.24 -31.23
C SER A 720 -6.92 -15.60 -30.53
N LEU A 721 -8.13 -16.04 -30.21
CA LEU A 721 -8.37 -17.35 -29.58
C LEU A 721 -7.72 -18.51 -30.37
N ASN A 722 -7.74 -18.46 -31.71
CA ASN A 722 -7.13 -19.51 -32.52
C ASN A 722 -5.60 -19.49 -32.42
N GLU A 723 -4.97 -18.32 -32.46
CA GLU A 723 -3.53 -18.20 -32.30
C GLU A 723 -3.09 -18.69 -30.91
N VAL A 724 -3.88 -18.43 -29.87
CA VAL A 724 -3.63 -18.97 -28.52
C VAL A 724 -3.73 -20.49 -28.50
N LYS A 725 -4.78 -21.07 -29.12
CA LYS A 725 -4.92 -22.52 -29.22
C LYS A 725 -3.77 -23.16 -30.01
N ASP A 726 -3.37 -22.55 -31.11
CA ASP A 726 -2.24 -23.03 -31.92
C ASP A 726 -0.91 -22.98 -31.10
N MET A 727 -0.68 -21.93 -30.33
CA MET A 727 0.47 -21.80 -29.43
C MET A 727 0.46 -22.89 -28.36
N LEU A 728 -0.69 -23.06 -27.67
CA LEU A 728 -0.86 -24.08 -26.63
C LEU A 728 -0.68 -25.51 -27.20
N SER A 729 -1.29 -25.81 -28.35
CA SER A 729 -1.14 -27.12 -29.02
C SER A 729 0.30 -27.43 -29.39
N LYS A 730 1.15 -26.42 -29.58
CA LYS A 730 2.54 -26.60 -29.94
C LYS A 730 3.45 -26.82 -28.74
N TYR A 731 3.16 -26.16 -27.63
CA TYR A 731 4.10 -26.05 -26.51
C TYR A 731 3.61 -26.62 -25.19
N HIS A 732 2.27 -26.68 -24.98
CA HIS A 732 1.68 -27.13 -23.73
C HIS A 732 1.10 -28.54 -23.87
N PRO A 733 1.72 -29.58 -23.27
CA PRO A 733 1.25 -30.95 -23.33
C PRO A 733 -0.06 -31.13 -22.54
N THR A 734 -1.03 -31.81 -23.15
CA THR A 734 -2.37 -32.09 -22.56
C THR A 734 -2.71 -33.58 -22.56
N GLU A 735 -1.78 -34.42 -23.01
CA GLU A 735 -1.99 -35.87 -23.08
C GLU A 735 -1.99 -36.50 -21.68
N ASP A 736 -2.91 -37.38 -21.41
CA ASP A 736 -3.00 -38.22 -20.20
C ASP A 736 -3.20 -37.43 -18.88
N LEU A 737 -3.71 -36.19 -18.92
CA LEU A 737 -3.97 -35.40 -17.71
C LEU A 737 -5.10 -35.97 -16.88
N GLU A 738 -4.84 -36.19 -15.57
CA GLU A 738 -5.79 -36.75 -14.62
C GLU A 738 -6.74 -35.67 -14.07
N PRO A 739 -8.01 -35.99 -13.81
CA PRO A 739 -8.92 -35.08 -13.11
C PRO A 739 -8.36 -34.69 -11.73
N LEU A 740 -8.50 -33.42 -11.35
CA LEU A 740 -8.14 -32.89 -10.06
C LEU A 740 -9.39 -32.62 -9.23
N GLU A 741 -9.48 -33.23 -8.03
CA GLU A 741 -10.57 -32.97 -7.08
C GLU A 741 -10.22 -31.73 -6.24
N LYS A 742 -11.13 -30.76 -6.26
CA LYS A 742 -10.99 -29.51 -5.52
C LYS A 742 -11.35 -29.71 -4.06
N THR A 743 -10.48 -29.25 -3.16
CA THR A 743 -10.73 -29.22 -1.72
C THR A 743 -10.61 -27.80 -1.18
N HIS A 744 -11.20 -27.57 -0.02
CA HIS A 744 -11.17 -26.25 0.63
C HIS A 744 -10.93 -26.40 2.13
N PRO A 745 -10.21 -25.47 2.77
CA PRO A 745 -10.07 -25.45 4.21
C PRO A 745 -11.41 -25.17 4.90
N VAL A 746 -11.63 -25.76 6.06
CA VAL A 746 -12.85 -25.58 6.85
C VAL A 746 -12.56 -24.69 8.05
N LYS A 747 -13.27 -23.58 8.15
CA LYS A 747 -13.18 -22.66 9.28
C LYS A 747 -13.70 -23.34 10.56
N ARG A 748 -13.12 -22.93 11.67
CA ARG A 748 -13.48 -23.46 12.99
C ARG A 748 -14.65 -22.68 13.58
N LEU A 749 -15.70 -23.41 13.96
CA LEU A 749 -16.83 -22.81 14.66
C LEU A 749 -16.46 -22.34 16.07
N THR A 750 -17.19 -21.34 16.57
CA THR A 750 -17.03 -20.75 17.91
C THR A 750 -18.18 -21.11 18.85
N PRO A 751 -18.32 -22.40 19.26
CA PRO A 751 -19.43 -22.86 20.11
C PRO A 751 -19.30 -22.38 21.55
N SER A 752 -18.10 -21.99 21.98
CA SER A 752 -17.81 -21.50 23.34
C SER A 752 -16.65 -20.52 23.30
N THR A 753 -16.70 -19.53 24.18
CA THR A 753 -15.65 -18.53 24.32
C THR A 753 -14.32 -19.14 24.73
N LYS A 754 -13.24 -18.73 24.06
CA LYS A 754 -11.85 -19.07 24.39
C LYS A 754 -10.98 -17.84 24.16
N VAL A 755 -9.94 -17.72 24.99
CA VAL A 755 -8.93 -16.65 24.89
C VAL A 755 -7.58 -17.29 24.61
N TYR A 756 -7.06 -17.12 23.38
CA TYR A 756 -5.76 -17.60 22.98
C TYR A 756 -4.74 -16.49 23.16
N VAL A 757 -3.69 -16.76 23.94
CA VAL A 757 -2.62 -15.79 24.19
C VAL A 757 -1.30 -16.38 23.74
N THR A 758 -0.59 -15.67 22.89
CA THR A 758 0.78 -16.00 22.48
C THR A 758 1.71 -14.93 23.02
N HIS A 759 2.75 -15.36 23.73
CA HIS A 759 3.78 -14.46 24.20
C HIS A 759 4.69 -14.01 23.06
N TYR A 760 4.90 -12.70 22.99
CA TYR A 760 5.83 -12.05 22.09
C TYR A 760 6.39 -10.80 22.78
N ASP A 761 7.73 -10.66 22.80
CA ASP A 761 8.38 -9.50 23.40
C ASP A 761 8.13 -8.26 22.53
N SER A 762 7.07 -7.51 22.86
CA SER A 762 6.63 -6.30 22.17
C SER A 762 6.02 -5.31 23.12
N ARG A 763 6.15 -4.02 22.84
CA ARG A 763 5.47 -2.94 23.56
C ARG A 763 4.00 -2.80 23.18
N GLN A 764 3.60 -3.39 22.05
CA GLN A 764 2.24 -3.36 21.52
C GLN A 764 1.65 -4.77 21.50
N PHE A 765 0.37 -4.85 21.83
CA PHE A 765 -0.41 -6.05 21.59
C PHE A 765 -1.10 -6.01 20.22
N ASN A 766 -1.33 -7.18 19.65
CA ASN A 766 -2.29 -7.40 18.58
C ASN A 766 -3.47 -8.22 19.11
N TYR A 767 -4.67 -7.70 18.97
CA TYR A 767 -5.91 -8.30 19.44
C TYR A 767 -6.84 -8.57 18.28
N VAL A 768 -7.43 -9.79 18.24
CA VAL A 768 -8.51 -10.14 17.31
C VAL A 768 -9.63 -10.82 18.10
N GLN A 769 -10.86 -10.39 17.83
CA GLN A 769 -12.09 -11.02 18.27
C GLN A 769 -12.77 -11.66 17.06
N TYR A 770 -13.16 -12.94 17.18
CA TYR A 770 -13.63 -13.77 16.06
C TYR A 770 -14.86 -14.58 16.44
N SER A 771 -15.82 -14.66 15.53
CA SER A 771 -17.00 -15.51 15.68
C SER A 771 -17.43 -16.12 14.35
N ASP A 772 -17.70 -17.45 14.36
CA ASP A 772 -18.27 -18.22 13.27
C ASP A 772 -19.25 -19.26 13.85
N ARG A 773 -20.47 -19.31 13.31
CA ARG A 773 -21.52 -20.29 13.71
C ARG A 773 -21.83 -21.33 12.64
N GLY A 774 -21.14 -21.29 11.49
CA GLY A 774 -21.38 -22.22 10.40
C GLY A 774 -22.51 -21.81 9.44
N GLU A 775 -22.85 -20.51 9.41
CA GLU A 775 -23.81 -20.01 8.41
C GLU A 775 -23.11 -19.92 7.04
N GLY A 776 -23.59 -20.71 6.08
CA GLY A 776 -23.07 -20.78 4.71
C GLY A 776 -23.49 -19.62 3.83
N PHE A 777 -22.87 -19.51 2.65
CA PHE A 777 -23.12 -18.45 1.68
C PHE A 777 -24.59 -18.33 1.27
N SER A 778 -25.09 -17.11 1.22
CA SER A 778 -26.39 -16.74 0.68
C SER A 778 -26.29 -15.40 -0.04
N LEU A 779 -26.57 -15.38 -1.35
CA LEU A 779 -26.56 -14.15 -2.13
C LEU A 779 -27.55 -13.09 -1.60
N GLU A 780 -28.68 -13.53 -1.00
CA GLU A 780 -29.67 -12.62 -0.41
C GLU A 780 -29.16 -11.85 0.81
N GLU A 781 -28.14 -12.34 1.49
CA GLU A 781 -27.51 -11.67 2.64
C GLU A 781 -26.49 -10.58 2.20
N ALA A 782 -25.93 -10.72 1.00
CA ALA A 782 -24.85 -9.84 0.55
C ALA A 782 -25.18 -8.33 0.64
N PRO A 783 -26.36 -7.82 0.26
CA PRO A 783 -26.68 -6.38 0.39
C PRO A 783 -26.70 -5.89 1.85
N TYR A 784 -27.14 -6.73 2.77
CA TYR A 784 -27.22 -6.40 4.20
C TYR A 784 -25.82 -6.39 4.83
N ILE A 785 -24.98 -7.34 4.45
CA ILE A 785 -23.59 -7.47 4.95
C ILE A 785 -22.72 -6.32 4.38
N GLU A 786 -22.84 -6.03 3.09
CA GLU A 786 -22.12 -4.93 2.47
C GLU A 786 -22.45 -3.60 3.15
N LEU A 787 -23.74 -3.30 3.35
CA LEU A 787 -24.17 -2.07 4.04
C LEU A 787 -23.72 -2.06 5.51
N PHE A 788 -23.77 -3.22 6.19
CA PHE A 788 -23.31 -3.32 7.56
C PHE A 788 -21.80 -3.05 7.67
N ASN A 789 -20.99 -3.64 6.80
CA ASN A 789 -19.55 -3.43 6.80
C ASN A 789 -19.18 -1.98 6.54
N GLU A 790 -19.80 -1.33 5.57
CA GLU A 790 -19.58 0.09 5.28
C GLU A 790 -19.96 1.00 6.46
N TYR A 791 -21.11 0.74 7.09
CA TYR A 791 -21.59 1.51 8.24
C TYR A 791 -20.76 1.27 9.50
N TYR A 792 -20.38 0.01 9.78
CA TYR A 792 -19.82 -0.40 11.08
C TYR A 792 -18.30 -0.37 11.11
N GLY A 793 -17.61 -0.86 10.09
CA GLY A 793 -16.17 -1.06 10.10
C GLY A 793 -15.37 -0.58 8.90
N GLY A 794 -16.04 -0.08 7.85
CA GLY A 794 -15.49 0.07 6.51
C GLY A 794 -14.63 1.32 6.24
N GLY A 795 -14.50 2.27 7.16
CA GLY A 795 -13.72 3.49 6.89
C GLY A 795 -13.61 4.42 8.09
N MET A 796 -13.02 5.59 7.90
CA MET A 796 -12.87 6.60 8.97
C MET A 796 -14.21 7.11 9.51
N ASN A 797 -15.28 6.94 8.74
CA ASN A 797 -16.65 7.29 9.12
C ASN A 797 -17.37 6.19 9.90
N ALA A 798 -16.84 4.97 9.84
CA ALA A 798 -17.44 3.80 10.46
C ALA A 798 -17.42 3.88 11.99
N ILE A 799 -18.37 3.19 12.62
CA ILE A 799 -18.56 3.18 14.07
C ILE A 799 -17.28 2.78 14.80
N VAL A 800 -16.60 1.71 14.35
CA VAL A 800 -15.39 1.20 15.01
C VAL A 800 -14.29 2.25 15.02
N PHE A 801 -14.03 2.89 13.90
CA PHE A 801 -12.99 3.90 13.80
C PHE A 801 -13.28 5.12 14.69
N GLN A 802 -14.51 5.62 14.65
CA GLN A 802 -14.93 6.77 15.45
C GLN A 802 -14.85 6.49 16.97
N GLU A 803 -15.19 5.27 17.39
CA GLU A 803 -15.15 4.92 18.82
C GLU A 803 -13.74 4.62 19.31
N MET A 804 -12.97 3.85 18.56
CA MET A 804 -11.69 3.34 19.04
C MET A 804 -10.52 4.32 18.83
N ARG A 805 -10.51 5.05 17.71
CA ARG A 805 -9.48 6.04 17.38
C ARG A 805 -9.88 7.45 17.78
N GLU A 806 -10.95 8.00 17.21
CA GLU A 806 -11.28 9.42 17.37
C GLU A 806 -11.74 9.77 18.78
N SER A 807 -12.67 8.98 19.35
CA SER A 807 -13.22 9.25 20.67
C SER A 807 -12.24 8.90 21.80
N ARG A 808 -11.63 7.73 21.74
CA ARG A 808 -10.88 7.15 22.87
C ARG A 808 -9.36 7.22 22.70
N ALA A 809 -8.86 7.59 21.54
CA ALA A 809 -7.43 7.65 21.18
C ALA A 809 -6.67 6.36 21.59
N LEU A 810 -7.26 5.20 21.34
CA LEU A 810 -6.70 3.93 21.78
C LEU A 810 -5.63 3.41 20.85
N ALA A 811 -5.78 3.63 19.53
CA ALA A 811 -4.88 3.09 18.51
C ALA A 811 -4.87 3.96 17.27
N TYR A 812 -3.85 3.82 16.44
CA TYR A 812 -3.82 4.41 15.10
C TYR A 812 -4.85 3.77 14.18
N GLY A 813 -5.00 2.43 14.23
CA GLY A 813 -5.97 1.68 13.43
C GLY A 813 -6.74 0.65 14.24
N ALA A 814 -8.04 0.58 14.00
CA ALA A 814 -8.94 -0.46 14.47
C ALA A 814 -10.01 -0.72 13.40
N GLY A 815 -10.50 -1.94 13.32
CA GLY A 815 -11.53 -2.29 12.34
C GLY A 815 -12.36 -3.48 12.76
N ALA A 816 -13.50 -3.66 12.09
CA ALA A 816 -14.33 -4.86 12.23
C ALA A 816 -15.13 -5.09 10.96
N TRP A 817 -15.35 -6.35 10.61
CA TRP A 817 -16.15 -6.70 9.45
C TRP A 817 -16.77 -8.11 9.56
N LEU A 818 -17.85 -8.31 8.84
CA LEU A 818 -18.39 -9.60 8.50
C LEU A 818 -17.70 -10.07 7.20
N SER A 819 -16.88 -11.12 7.33
CA SER A 819 -16.24 -11.74 6.16
C SER A 819 -17.25 -12.61 5.44
N GLU A 820 -17.44 -12.37 4.15
CA GLU A 820 -18.24 -13.25 3.30
C GLU A 820 -17.49 -14.55 2.99
N PRO A 821 -18.24 -15.65 2.75
CA PRO A 821 -17.67 -16.88 2.25
C PRO A 821 -16.92 -16.70 0.93
N ALA A 822 -15.76 -17.33 0.80
CA ALA A 822 -14.97 -17.31 -0.42
C ALA A 822 -15.47 -18.31 -1.48
N PHE A 823 -16.20 -19.35 -1.04
CA PHE A 823 -16.82 -20.40 -1.87
C PHE A 823 -18.13 -20.87 -1.25
N LYS A 824 -18.97 -21.56 -2.02
CA LYS A 824 -20.34 -21.87 -1.65
C LYS A 824 -20.49 -22.66 -0.34
N ALA A 825 -19.53 -23.52 -0.01
CA ALA A 825 -19.56 -24.33 1.22
C ALA A 825 -18.86 -23.66 2.42
N ASP A 826 -18.24 -22.50 2.22
CA ASP A 826 -17.62 -21.70 3.27
C ASP A 826 -18.67 -20.95 4.11
N THR A 827 -18.24 -20.39 5.24
CA THR A 827 -19.12 -19.77 6.23
C THR A 827 -18.82 -18.30 6.44
N TYR A 828 -19.85 -17.53 6.82
CA TYR A 828 -19.69 -16.16 7.29
C TYR A 828 -18.99 -16.11 8.65
N SER A 829 -18.09 -15.18 8.83
CA SER A 829 -17.43 -14.96 10.11
C SER A 829 -17.33 -13.47 10.42
N PHE A 830 -17.44 -13.12 11.70
CA PHE A 830 -17.18 -11.76 12.17
C PHE A 830 -15.77 -11.67 12.73
N ARG A 831 -15.10 -10.57 12.44
CA ARG A 831 -13.77 -10.26 12.97
C ARG A 831 -13.69 -8.81 13.36
N ALA A 832 -13.15 -8.52 14.57
CA ALA A 832 -12.75 -7.19 15.01
C ALA A 832 -11.28 -7.23 15.44
N PHE A 833 -10.53 -6.17 15.14
CA PHE A 833 -9.10 -6.11 15.45
C PHE A 833 -8.67 -4.74 15.93
N ILE A 834 -7.62 -4.70 16.75
CA ILE A 834 -6.90 -3.50 17.16
C ILE A 834 -5.45 -3.85 17.55
N ALA A 835 -4.52 -2.97 17.24
CA ALA A 835 -3.15 -2.98 17.73
C ALA A 835 -2.88 -1.70 18.54
N SER A 836 -2.34 -1.84 19.73
CA SER A 836 -2.06 -0.71 20.62
C SER A 836 -1.04 -1.08 21.69
N GLN A 837 -0.66 -0.13 22.55
CA GLN A 837 0.25 -0.37 23.68
C GLN A 837 -0.35 -1.36 24.68
N ASN A 838 0.50 -2.22 25.27
CA ASN A 838 0.08 -3.31 26.16
C ASN A 838 -0.80 -2.84 27.34
N ASP A 839 -0.57 -1.67 27.88
CA ASP A 839 -1.34 -1.10 29.00
C ASP A 839 -2.76 -0.62 28.63
N LYS A 840 -3.06 -0.50 27.33
CA LYS A 840 -4.38 -0.12 26.79
C LYS A 840 -5.29 -1.32 26.52
N LEU A 841 -4.79 -2.57 26.58
CA LEU A 841 -5.52 -3.78 26.19
C LEU A 841 -6.93 -3.86 26.81
N ARG A 842 -7.05 -3.65 28.11
CA ARG A 842 -8.34 -3.70 28.79
C ARG A 842 -9.35 -2.69 28.23
N LYS A 843 -8.90 -1.45 28.03
CA LYS A 843 -9.78 -0.39 27.47
C LYS A 843 -10.21 -0.70 26.03
N ALA A 844 -9.31 -1.30 25.26
CA ALA A 844 -9.61 -1.71 23.89
C ALA A 844 -10.68 -2.81 23.84
N VAL A 845 -10.54 -3.82 24.67
CA VAL A 845 -11.54 -4.91 24.77
C VAL A 845 -12.89 -4.38 25.25
N GLU A 846 -12.92 -3.60 26.33
CA GLU A 846 -14.16 -3.00 26.88
C GLU A 846 -14.84 -2.10 25.82
N GLY A 847 -14.07 -1.36 25.03
CA GLY A 847 -14.60 -0.54 23.93
C GLY A 847 -15.24 -1.37 22.81
N PHE A 848 -14.64 -2.49 22.41
CA PHE A 848 -15.27 -3.38 21.43
C PHE A 848 -16.52 -4.06 21.98
N GLU A 849 -16.49 -4.58 23.22
CA GLU A 849 -17.65 -5.21 23.83
C GLU A 849 -18.87 -4.27 23.87
N GLU A 850 -18.67 -2.98 24.14
CA GLU A 850 -19.74 -1.96 24.15
C GLU A 850 -20.42 -1.82 22.79
N ILE A 851 -19.65 -1.68 21.70
CA ILE A 851 -20.20 -1.48 20.34
C ILE A 851 -20.67 -2.78 19.70
N ILE A 852 -20.19 -3.95 20.17
CA ILE A 852 -20.68 -5.29 19.77
C ILE A 852 -21.99 -5.59 20.47
N GLU A 853 -22.17 -5.22 21.74
CA GLU A 853 -23.43 -5.44 22.46
C GLU A 853 -24.55 -4.55 21.92
N THR A 854 -24.24 -3.29 21.64
CA THR A 854 -25.25 -2.30 21.21
C THR A 854 -24.75 -1.55 19.98
N LEU A 855 -25.45 -1.71 18.85
CA LEU A 855 -25.16 -0.94 17.64
C LEU A 855 -25.47 0.56 17.85
N PRO A 856 -24.48 1.44 17.79
CA PRO A 856 -24.73 2.88 17.81
C PRO A 856 -25.52 3.32 16.58
N GLU A 857 -26.63 4.06 16.80
CA GLU A 857 -27.51 4.52 15.71
C GLU A 857 -27.09 5.91 15.23
N ALA A 858 -26.86 6.04 13.92
CA ALA A 858 -26.60 7.30 13.24
C ALA A 858 -27.27 7.27 11.85
N PRO A 859 -28.53 7.74 11.74
CA PRO A 859 -29.28 7.71 10.48
C PRO A 859 -28.58 8.42 9.31
N GLU A 860 -27.86 9.49 9.58
CA GLU A 860 -27.09 10.22 8.58
C GLU A 860 -25.95 9.38 8.02
N ASN A 861 -25.23 8.65 8.87
CA ASN A 861 -24.16 7.74 8.44
C ASN A 861 -24.70 6.57 7.60
N LEU A 862 -25.93 6.11 7.85
CA LEU A 862 -26.57 5.11 7.02
C LEU A 862 -26.77 5.60 5.58
N GLU A 863 -27.27 6.82 5.40
CA GLU A 863 -27.47 7.36 4.06
C GLU A 863 -26.12 7.62 3.34
N ILE A 864 -25.08 8.02 4.08
CA ILE A 864 -23.73 8.15 3.55
C ILE A 864 -23.19 6.80 3.09
N ALA A 865 -23.33 5.76 3.91
CA ALA A 865 -22.89 4.40 3.57
C ALA A 865 -23.58 3.88 2.30
N LYS A 866 -24.91 4.09 2.18
CA LYS A 866 -25.66 3.75 0.96
C LYS A 866 -25.14 4.51 -0.26
N ALA A 867 -24.92 5.83 -0.12
CA ALA A 867 -24.42 6.65 -1.20
C ALA A 867 -23.02 6.22 -1.66
N ALA A 868 -22.14 5.88 -0.73
CA ALA A 868 -20.81 5.35 -1.02
C ALA A 868 -20.87 4.04 -1.83
N ILE A 869 -21.63 3.05 -1.36
CA ILE A 869 -21.80 1.76 -2.06
C ILE A 869 -22.41 1.97 -3.45
N LEU A 870 -23.48 2.73 -3.57
CA LEU A 870 -24.15 2.96 -4.87
C LEU A 870 -23.26 3.77 -5.81
N GLY A 871 -22.53 4.74 -5.30
CA GLY A 871 -21.55 5.53 -6.07
C GLY A 871 -20.45 4.66 -6.65
N LYS A 872 -19.91 3.77 -5.83
CA LYS A 872 -18.93 2.77 -6.25
C LYS A 872 -19.46 1.85 -7.33
N LEU A 873 -20.61 1.21 -7.11
CA LEU A 873 -21.24 0.29 -8.07
C LEU A 873 -21.59 0.96 -9.41
N ARG A 874 -21.89 2.26 -9.44
CA ARG A 874 -22.14 3.03 -10.68
C ARG A 874 -20.87 3.26 -11.49
N THR A 875 -19.74 3.41 -10.83
CA THR A 875 -18.50 3.93 -11.45
C THR A 875 -17.42 2.89 -11.60
N GLN A 876 -17.41 1.84 -10.81
CA GLN A 876 -16.45 0.75 -10.92
C GLN A 876 -16.69 -0.07 -12.20
N ARG A 877 -15.62 -0.51 -12.84
CA ARG A 877 -15.64 -1.38 -14.03
C ARG A 877 -14.73 -2.57 -13.80
N VAL A 878 -15.22 -3.75 -14.09
CA VAL A 878 -14.40 -4.98 -14.15
C VAL A 878 -13.87 -5.07 -15.57
N ILE A 879 -12.59 -4.77 -15.77
CA ILE A 879 -11.96 -4.67 -17.09
C ILE A 879 -10.68 -5.52 -17.18
N GLY A 880 -10.20 -5.73 -18.39
CA GLY A 880 -8.95 -6.45 -18.62
C GLY A 880 -9.00 -7.89 -18.08
N GLU A 881 -7.90 -8.34 -17.54
CA GLU A 881 -7.74 -9.69 -16.97
C GLU A 881 -8.67 -9.95 -15.79
N GLN A 882 -9.08 -8.91 -15.05
CA GLN A 882 -9.97 -9.04 -13.88
C GLN A 882 -11.32 -9.69 -14.22
N VAL A 883 -11.76 -9.61 -15.47
CA VAL A 883 -12.99 -10.29 -15.94
C VAL A 883 -12.87 -11.80 -15.76
N LEU A 884 -11.71 -12.40 -16.03
CA LEU A 884 -11.47 -13.84 -15.88
C LEU A 884 -11.51 -14.27 -14.42
N TYR A 885 -10.89 -13.49 -13.53
CA TYR A 885 -10.88 -13.77 -12.09
C TYR A 885 -12.25 -13.53 -11.45
N SER A 886 -12.98 -12.49 -11.86
CA SER A 886 -14.37 -12.25 -11.43
C SER A 886 -15.29 -13.42 -11.80
N TYR A 887 -15.12 -13.97 -13.01
CA TYR A 887 -15.84 -15.16 -13.43
C TYR A 887 -15.52 -16.39 -12.56
N LEU A 888 -14.24 -16.63 -12.25
CA LEU A 888 -13.84 -17.72 -11.37
C LEU A 888 -14.44 -17.55 -9.97
N GLN A 889 -14.40 -16.36 -9.41
CA GLN A 889 -14.98 -16.07 -8.10
C GLN A 889 -16.50 -16.29 -8.08
N ALA A 890 -17.20 -15.83 -9.11
CA ALA A 890 -18.63 -16.09 -9.24
C ALA A 890 -18.94 -17.61 -9.26
N GLN A 891 -18.14 -18.39 -10.01
CA GLN A 891 -18.29 -19.85 -10.04
C GLN A 891 -18.03 -20.52 -8.69
N GLU A 892 -17.03 -20.07 -7.90
CA GLU A 892 -16.78 -20.57 -6.54
C GLU A 892 -18.01 -20.43 -5.64
N LEU A 893 -18.73 -19.34 -5.79
CA LEU A 893 -19.97 -19.06 -5.05
C LEU A 893 -21.21 -19.72 -5.68
N GLY A 894 -21.07 -20.33 -6.86
CA GLY A 894 -22.17 -20.91 -7.62
C GLY A 894 -23.08 -19.89 -8.29
N LEU A 895 -22.52 -18.72 -8.61
CA LEU A 895 -23.22 -17.62 -9.27
C LEU A 895 -23.00 -17.65 -10.79
N THR A 896 -23.99 -17.19 -11.54
CA THR A 896 -23.92 -17.04 -13.01
C THR A 896 -23.82 -15.58 -13.44
N GLU A 897 -24.08 -14.66 -12.52
CA GLU A 897 -23.99 -13.21 -12.71
C GLU A 897 -23.21 -12.60 -11.54
N PRO A 898 -22.60 -11.41 -11.72
CA PRO A 898 -21.91 -10.70 -10.64
C PRO A 898 -22.89 -10.28 -9.53
N ARG A 899 -22.51 -10.48 -8.28
CA ARG A 899 -23.32 -10.14 -7.09
C ARG A 899 -23.64 -8.65 -6.98
N GLU A 900 -22.79 -7.81 -7.53
CA GLU A 900 -22.89 -6.35 -7.55
C GLU A 900 -24.22 -5.87 -8.14
N LYS A 901 -24.80 -6.65 -9.02
CA LYS A 901 -26.12 -6.39 -9.61
C LYS A 901 -27.21 -6.39 -8.55
N LEU A 902 -27.22 -7.40 -7.67
CA LEU A 902 -28.17 -7.47 -6.55
C LEU A 902 -27.89 -6.39 -5.50
N LEU A 903 -26.62 -6.10 -5.21
CA LEU A 903 -26.26 -5.01 -4.30
C LEU A 903 -26.85 -3.69 -4.78
N PHE A 904 -26.69 -3.36 -6.05
CA PHE A 904 -27.22 -2.12 -6.64
C PHE A 904 -28.74 -2.03 -6.56
N GLU A 905 -29.44 -3.14 -6.77
CA GLU A 905 -30.92 -3.18 -6.72
C GLU A 905 -31.45 -3.02 -5.28
N LYS A 906 -30.74 -3.50 -4.27
CA LYS A 906 -31.25 -3.64 -2.90
C LYS A 906 -30.77 -2.60 -1.91
N VAL A 907 -29.47 -2.21 -1.94
CA VAL A 907 -28.82 -1.40 -0.90
C VAL A 907 -29.56 -0.07 -0.68
N GLY A 908 -29.98 0.61 -1.75
CA GLY A 908 -30.68 1.90 -1.65
C GLY A 908 -31.98 1.87 -0.84
N ASN A 909 -32.62 0.72 -0.73
CA ASN A 909 -33.90 0.55 -0.03
C ASN A 909 -33.76 0.05 1.42
N LEU A 910 -32.54 -0.31 1.86
CA LEU A 910 -32.29 -0.79 3.21
C LEU A 910 -32.48 0.32 4.25
N THR A 911 -32.90 -0.04 5.44
CA THR A 911 -33.24 0.85 6.53
C THR A 911 -32.36 0.64 7.75
N MET A 912 -32.46 1.52 8.75
CA MET A 912 -31.81 1.34 10.06
C MET A 912 -32.30 0.07 10.76
N ASP A 913 -33.56 -0.32 10.56
CA ASP A 913 -34.11 -1.56 11.13
C ASP A 913 -33.48 -2.81 10.48
N ASP A 914 -33.15 -2.74 9.19
CA ASP A 914 -32.40 -3.81 8.50
C ASP A 914 -30.97 -3.94 9.05
N LEU A 915 -30.29 -2.81 9.29
CA LEU A 915 -28.97 -2.79 9.95
C LEU A 915 -29.00 -3.39 11.37
N LYS A 916 -30.01 -3.01 12.17
CA LYS A 916 -30.22 -3.59 13.51
C LYS A 916 -30.50 -5.09 13.43
N ALA A 917 -31.28 -5.53 12.46
CA ALA A 917 -31.54 -6.94 12.24
C ALA A 917 -30.27 -7.70 11.85
N THR A 918 -29.43 -7.11 10.99
CA THR A 918 -28.12 -7.66 10.60
C THR A 918 -27.19 -7.74 11.81
N HIS A 919 -27.09 -6.70 12.61
CA HIS A 919 -26.31 -6.69 13.85
C HIS A 919 -26.82 -7.77 14.83
N ALA A 920 -28.11 -7.84 15.07
CA ALA A 920 -28.70 -8.84 15.97
C ALA A 920 -28.48 -10.28 15.47
N LYS A 921 -28.53 -10.49 14.15
CA LYS A 921 -28.30 -11.79 13.53
C LYS A 921 -26.83 -12.20 13.59
N TRP A 922 -25.90 -11.30 13.27
CA TRP A 922 -24.51 -11.64 12.99
C TRP A 922 -23.51 -11.27 14.09
N ILE A 923 -23.86 -10.35 14.99
CA ILE A 923 -22.94 -9.74 15.95
C ILE A 923 -23.42 -9.93 17.40
N ALA A 924 -24.54 -9.33 17.76
CA ALA A 924 -25.01 -9.27 19.13
C ALA A 924 -25.30 -10.65 19.73
N GLY A 925 -24.91 -10.87 21.00
CA GLY A 925 -25.17 -12.11 21.74
C GLY A 925 -24.50 -13.35 21.15
N ARG A 926 -23.50 -13.19 20.30
CA ARG A 926 -22.68 -14.29 19.77
C ARG A 926 -21.60 -14.72 20.76
N THR A 927 -21.11 -15.92 20.57
CA THR A 927 -19.92 -16.41 21.25
C THR A 927 -18.68 -15.98 20.47
N TYR A 928 -17.70 -15.45 21.16
CA TYR A 928 -16.46 -14.97 20.56
C TYR A 928 -15.26 -15.74 21.07
N ASN A 929 -14.32 -16.02 20.20
CA ASN A 929 -12.94 -16.37 20.53
C ASN A 929 -12.05 -15.16 20.39
N TYR A 930 -11.05 -15.07 21.24
CA TYR A 930 -10.11 -13.97 21.29
C TYR A 930 -8.69 -14.47 21.02
N SER A 931 -7.91 -13.77 20.22
CA SER A 931 -6.48 -13.99 20.09
C SER A 931 -5.71 -12.74 20.46
N ILE A 932 -4.64 -12.91 21.24
CA ILE A 932 -3.85 -11.81 21.77
C ILE A 932 -2.37 -12.19 21.66
N LEU A 933 -1.64 -11.46 20.82
CA LEU A 933 -0.19 -11.51 20.73
C LEU A 933 0.37 -10.33 21.52
N CYS A 934 1.19 -10.56 22.56
CA CYS A 934 1.61 -9.50 23.48
C CYS A 934 2.78 -9.95 24.38
N ASP A 935 3.45 -8.99 25.01
CA ASP A 935 4.28 -9.34 26.18
C ASP A 935 3.38 -9.67 27.37
N THR A 936 3.35 -10.94 27.72
CA THR A 936 2.50 -11.44 28.83
C THR A 936 2.86 -10.91 30.20
N LYS A 937 4.02 -10.24 30.35
CA LYS A 937 4.44 -9.58 31.61
C LYS A 937 3.77 -8.22 31.77
N ASP A 938 3.40 -7.58 30.66
CA ASP A 938 2.91 -6.19 30.63
C ASP A 938 1.38 -6.09 30.54
N ILE A 939 0.65 -7.22 30.50
CA ILE A 939 -0.80 -7.26 30.38
C ILE A 939 -1.51 -7.80 31.63
N ASP A 940 -2.78 -7.42 31.80
CA ASP A 940 -3.64 -7.92 32.86
C ASP A 940 -4.23 -9.30 32.55
N MET A 941 -3.42 -10.36 32.79
CA MET A 941 -3.87 -11.75 32.63
C MET A 941 -5.07 -12.13 33.51
N ALA A 942 -5.31 -11.44 34.63
CA ALA A 942 -6.48 -11.69 35.46
C ALA A 942 -7.74 -11.17 34.80
N TYR A 943 -7.67 -10.04 34.12
CA TYR A 943 -8.75 -9.50 33.29
C TYR A 943 -9.11 -10.45 32.13
N LEU A 944 -8.10 -10.96 31.40
CA LEU A 944 -8.36 -11.88 30.29
C LEU A 944 -9.12 -13.13 30.71
N LYS A 945 -8.87 -13.63 31.93
CA LYS A 945 -9.63 -14.75 32.49
C LYS A 945 -11.11 -14.45 32.77
N THR A 946 -11.48 -13.17 32.83
CA THR A 946 -12.89 -12.77 32.97
C THR A 946 -13.66 -12.88 31.64
N LEU A 947 -12.96 -12.81 30.49
CA LEU A 947 -13.56 -12.99 29.16
C LEU A 947 -13.87 -14.45 28.87
N GLY A 948 -13.05 -15.38 29.37
CA GLY A 948 -13.22 -16.80 29.15
C GLY A 948 -12.00 -17.63 29.55
N PRO A 949 -12.03 -18.96 29.32
CA PRO A 949 -10.87 -19.82 29.55
C PRO A 949 -9.69 -19.37 28.70
N VAL A 950 -8.57 -19.04 29.36
CA VAL A 950 -7.33 -18.60 28.72
C VAL A 950 -6.46 -19.82 28.42
N GLN A 951 -6.04 -19.92 27.17
CA GLN A 951 -5.05 -20.88 26.69
C GLN A 951 -3.81 -20.12 26.23
N ILE A 952 -2.67 -20.43 26.81
CA ILE A 952 -1.38 -19.95 26.30
C ILE A 952 -0.97 -20.87 25.16
N VAL A 953 -0.75 -20.29 23.97
CA VAL A 953 -0.38 -21.03 22.76
C VAL A 953 1.05 -20.63 22.39
N PRO A 954 2.01 -21.56 22.40
CA PRO A 954 3.39 -21.23 22.06
C PRO A 954 3.53 -20.95 20.54
N LEU A 955 4.58 -20.19 20.16
CA LEU A 955 4.88 -19.88 18.77
C LEU A 955 5.00 -21.17 17.92
N THR A 956 5.63 -22.22 18.45
CA THR A 956 5.76 -23.50 17.73
C THR A 956 4.41 -24.17 17.40
N GLU A 957 3.36 -23.90 18.17
CA GLU A 957 2.02 -24.46 17.90
C GLU A 957 1.27 -23.65 16.86
N ILE A 958 1.38 -22.30 16.89
CA ILE A 958 0.70 -21.45 15.90
C ILE A 958 1.36 -21.53 14.52
N PHE A 959 2.66 -21.79 14.46
CA PHE A 959 3.39 -21.96 13.19
C PHE A 959 3.39 -23.42 12.68
N GLY A 960 3.27 -24.41 13.57
CA GLY A 960 3.36 -25.84 13.23
C GLY A 960 4.78 -26.39 13.14
N PHE A 961 5.82 -25.55 13.45
CA PHE A 961 7.23 -25.92 13.40
C PHE A 961 8.08 -25.35 14.55
#